data_f08ad8f2beea6fe65d390a3f81c2bbeb
#
_entry.id   f08ad8f2beea6fe65d390a3f81c2bbeb
#
_cell.length_a   1.000
_cell.length_b   1.000
_cell.length_c   1.000
_cell.angle_alpha   90.00
_cell.angle_beta   90.00
_cell.angle_gamma   90.00
#
_symmetry.space_group_name_H-M   'P 1'
#
loop_
_entity.id
_entity.type
_entity.pdbx_description
1 polymer ?
#
loop_
_entity_poly.entity_id
_entity_poly.type
_entity_poly.pdbx_seq_one_letter_code
_entity_poly.pdbx_strand_id
1 'polypeptide(L)'
;MASTPSITITQNSQSIANNTSSITVKCYVTTSGGSYNNYSPSGKCTINGTTYSFSHSIPANTKTLVYSKTVTVGHNTDGTKTVSASFTFNTELYEGTIKASTSKKLTTIPRTTTPSLSASSVKPGGSITISMPRASSSFDHTLTYSCGKSSGTIGSNLGTSKTWTVPTSFITQNPNGNQTCTITCKTYSGSTYIGSKSVSFTVGYYGASTFTLSGGSVGSSVTASITRNYSGFTHQVYWKFTGQSSYTSASSSAGTSLTWTPPASTLYALIPSTTKGTLTVLVRTYYGSTKIGSDATKTLTLSVPSSIVPSLTSVSVSEGNATVTSLIGAYTQSKSKIKTTINGAKAGSGSSISAYSITVKDSAGKTLSTINASSGTSGTITSSGTITITGKVTDKRGRTASKSVTVTMLAYTAPTISGVSVTRSTDTTALVKGTLSAKSLIVSSTEKNSIKYKIGYKKIADTSYTYVTGTSASLSLALSKTISGLDATSSYDVIVYGGDVFGYTSTYVPITISTAKVPFDFDVKNGKLGIGKINERGSLDVKGHSYTGGNQYVDGLIYTGGKSEVGDGVSGCLLGGSGNLELVGPVPYIDFHYNNSTDDYSTRIISDMAERLLCTSYFYANKSIYTYGDYVGINRDTSTYGAGIYSDRSSYAAFYLDGASGWVSMLKLFASYAQFNKALRVEGDLMPMSRIYGNAIRSGQVAIMSIANKYTSLTVTFPEAMAKSPYVQVTASTTEVGNTVKGVSFASASSTQVNIILYRTNAVNTRVDWLAICG
;
A
#
# COMPACT_ATOMS: atom_id res chain seq x y z
N MET A 1 -23.27 101.13 25.39
CA MET A 1 -21.90 100.66 25.61
C MET A 1 -21.94 99.14 25.40
N ALA A 2 -21.11 98.57 24.51
CA ALA A 2 -21.04 97.13 24.25
C ALA A 2 -19.68 96.64 24.76
N SER A 3 -19.75 95.52 25.51
CA SER A 3 -18.55 94.82 25.99
C SER A 3 -18.40 93.49 25.29
N THR A 4 -17.37 93.36 24.47
CA THR A 4 -17.12 92.17 23.73
C THR A 4 -15.99 91.36 24.37
N PRO A 5 -16.29 90.21 24.93
CA PRO A 5 -15.26 89.35 25.51
C PRO A 5 -14.51 88.56 24.44
N SER A 6 -13.20 88.37 24.64
CA SER A 6 -12.41 87.45 23.82
C SER A 6 -11.36 86.74 24.67
N ILE A 7 -11.03 85.57 24.29
CA ILE A 7 -10.09 84.70 25.03
C ILE A 7 -9.12 84.09 24.08
N THR A 8 -7.88 83.97 24.44
CA THR A 8 -6.83 83.38 23.67
C THR A 8 -6.05 82.34 24.50
N ILE A 9 -5.65 81.32 23.87
CA ILE A 9 -4.74 80.31 24.45
C ILE A 9 -3.44 80.33 23.63
N THR A 10 -2.32 80.58 24.26
CA THR A 10 -0.99 80.46 23.65
C THR A 10 -0.24 79.35 24.32
N GLN A 11 0.30 78.46 23.51
CA GLN A 11 1.23 77.43 23.97
C GLN A 11 2.63 78.09 24.02
N ASN A 12 3.28 78.06 25.17
CA ASN A 12 4.58 78.73 25.37
C ASN A 12 5.74 77.75 25.14
N SER A 13 5.60 76.60 25.73
CA SER A 13 6.63 75.56 25.66
C SER A 13 6.03 74.18 25.90
N GLN A 14 6.80 73.19 25.65
CA GLN A 14 6.45 71.79 25.97
C GLN A 14 7.61 71.05 26.60
N SER A 15 7.31 70.13 27.47
CA SER A 15 8.27 69.19 28.07
C SER A 15 7.98 67.76 27.55
N ILE A 16 8.84 67.30 26.74
CA ILE A 16 8.76 65.87 26.24
C ILE A 16 8.85 64.93 27.44
N ALA A 17 9.77 65.19 28.36
CA ALA A 17 10.03 64.39 29.54
C ALA A 17 8.78 64.22 30.42
N ASN A 18 8.16 65.33 30.75
CA ASN A 18 7.03 65.34 31.67
C ASN A 18 5.67 65.17 30.99
N ASN A 19 5.64 65.10 29.66
CA ASN A 19 4.41 65.05 28.85
C ASN A 19 3.48 66.20 29.18
N THR A 20 4.04 67.45 29.33
CA THR A 20 3.29 68.66 29.71
C THR A 20 3.59 69.81 28.75
N SER A 21 2.67 70.72 28.64
CA SER A 21 2.88 72.02 28.00
C SER A 21 2.57 73.13 28.94
N SER A 22 3.39 74.20 28.87
CA SER A 22 3.06 75.48 29.47
C SER A 22 2.17 76.24 28.49
N ILE A 23 1.06 76.74 28.98
CA ILE A 23 0.13 77.55 28.21
C ILE A 23 -0.17 78.80 28.94
N THR A 24 -0.36 79.85 28.20
CA THR A 24 -0.88 81.15 28.74
C THR A 24 -2.26 81.41 28.16
N VAL A 25 -3.21 81.57 29.04
CA VAL A 25 -4.56 82.03 28.67
C VAL A 25 -4.67 83.50 28.98
N LYS A 26 -5.11 84.29 28.00
CA LYS A 26 -5.37 85.68 28.13
C LYS A 26 -6.82 85.97 27.81
N CYS A 27 -7.50 86.67 28.75
CA CYS A 27 -8.88 87.05 28.60
C CYS A 27 -8.91 88.57 28.39
N TYR A 28 -9.60 88.95 27.37
CA TYR A 28 -9.74 90.38 27.03
C TYR A 28 -11.21 90.76 27.05
N VAL A 29 -11.46 91.99 27.46
CA VAL A 29 -12.74 92.66 27.24
C VAL A 29 -12.48 93.89 26.41
N THR A 30 -13.15 93.99 25.26
CA THR A 30 -13.14 95.21 24.44
C THR A 30 -14.42 95.97 24.70
N THR A 31 -14.27 97.15 25.14
CA THR A 31 -15.38 98.05 25.41
C THR A 31 -15.53 99.10 24.29
N SER A 32 -16.75 99.48 23.94
CA SER A 32 -17.03 100.54 22.94
C SER A 32 -18.13 101.44 23.42
N GLY A 33 -17.95 102.77 23.24
CA GLY A 33 -18.89 103.86 23.56
C GLY A 33 -19.01 104.20 25.06
N GLY A 34 -19.08 105.42 25.35
CA GLY A 34 -19.34 105.92 26.71
C GLY A 34 -18.10 106.15 27.58
N SER A 35 -18.27 106.81 28.70
CA SER A 35 -17.26 106.97 29.75
C SER A 35 -17.55 106.02 30.91
N TYR A 36 -16.51 105.59 31.57
CA TYR A 36 -16.56 104.61 32.66
C TYR A 36 -16.08 105.17 33.95
N ASN A 37 -16.76 104.89 35.05
CA ASN A 37 -16.11 104.87 36.34
C ASN A 37 -15.42 103.58 36.58
N ASN A 38 -14.23 103.60 37.07
CA ASN A 38 -13.39 102.41 37.20
C ASN A 38 -13.83 101.56 38.41
N TYR A 39 -14.72 100.67 38.18
CA TYR A 39 -15.10 99.64 39.15
C TYR A 39 -14.11 98.47 39.09
N SER A 40 -14.17 97.61 40.03
CA SER A 40 -13.34 96.39 40.04
C SER A 40 -14.20 95.17 39.78
N PRO A 41 -14.76 95.03 38.57
CA PRO A 41 -15.61 93.91 38.22
C PRO A 41 -14.90 92.57 38.37
N SER A 42 -15.67 91.60 38.78
CA SER A 42 -15.14 90.26 39.08
C SER A 42 -15.39 89.32 37.94
N GLY A 43 -14.50 88.37 37.77
CA GLY A 43 -14.60 87.31 36.77
C GLY A 43 -14.08 85.98 37.28
N LYS A 44 -14.46 85.02 36.55
CA LYS A 44 -13.92 83.65 36.74
C LYS A 44 -13.40 83.15 35.41
N CYS A 45 -12.18 82.63 35.38
CA CYS A 45 -11.60 82.00 34.23
C CYS A 45 -11.38 80.52 34.53
N THR A 46 -12.01 79.70 33.75
CA THR A 46 -11.80 78.22 33.84
C THR A 46 -10.83 77.79 32.74
N ILE A 47 -9.71 77.26 33.16
CA ILE A 47 -8.67 76.77 32.27
C ILE A 47 -8.52 75.24 32.48
N ASN A 48 -8.80 74.46 31.45
CA ASN A 48 -8.68 73.04 31.52
C ASN A 48 -9.36 72.44 32.77
N GLY A 49 -10.54 72.91 33.11
CA GLY A 49 -11.34 72.47 34.25
C GLY A 49 -11.06 73.21 35.60
N THR A 50 -9.96 73.90 35.71
CA THR A 50 -9.63 74.61 36.95
C THR A 50 -10.09 76.08 36.84
N THR A 51 -10.83 76.55 37.85
CA THR A 51 -11.40 77.90 37.87
C THR A 51 -10.56 78.83 38.75
N TYR A 52 -10.28 79.97 38.21
CA TYR A 52 -9.55 81.04 38.84
C TYR A 52 -10.47 82.30 38.93
N SER A 53 -10.58 82.87 40.09
CA SER A 53 -11.31 84.15 40.28
C SER A 53 -10.35 85.28 40.08
N PHE A 54 -10.81 86.38 39.53
CA PHE A 54 -10.03 87.56 39.31
C PHE A 54 -10.95 88.80 39.38
N SER A 55 -10.33 89.95 39.60
CA SER A 55 -10.99 91.22 39.46
C SER A 55 -10.08 92.15 38.64
N HIS A 56 -10.65 92.90 37.73
CA HIS A 56 -9.87 93.78 36.86
C HIS A 56 -10.75 94.91 36.33
N SER A 57 -10.27 96.16 36.42
CA SER A 57 -10.98 97.25 35.84
C SER A 57 -10.93 97.26 34.30
N ILE A 58 -12.02 97.81 33.70
CA ILE A 58 -12.12 97.85 32.23
C ILE A 58 -12.34 99.31 31.81
N PRO A 59 -11.31 99.97 31.23
CA PRO A 59 -11.47 101.34 30.70
C PRO A 59 -12.42 101.38 29.49
N ALA A 60 -13.03 102.56 29.24
CA ALA A 60 -13.87 102.78 28.07
C ALA A 60 -13.06 102.75 26.76
N ASN A 61 -13.69 102.30 25.67
CA ASN A 61 -13.13 102.27 24.30
C ASN A 61 -11.77 101.60 24.19
N THR A 62 -11.55 100.54 24.97
CA THR A 62 -10.23 99.91 25.11
C THR A 62 -10.38 98.39 25.07
N LYS A 63 -9.40 97.73 24.45
CA LYS A 63 -9.22 96.30 24.60
C LYS A 63 -8.33 96.01 25.80
N THR A 64 -8.93 95.65 26.91
CA THR A 64 -8.25 95.43 28.19
C THR A 64 -7.95 93.92 28.40
N LEU A 65 -6.71 93.65 28.80
CA LEU A 65 -6.35 92.32 29.28
C LEU A 65 -6.83 92.18 30.73
N VAL A 66 -7.96 91.51 30.95
CA VAL A 66 -8.57 91.41 32.29
C VAL A 66 -8.03 90.29 33.12
N TYR A 67 -7.48 89.29 32.47
CA TYR A 67 -6.86 88.15 33.15
C TYR A 67 -5.80 87.53 32.28
N SER A 68 -4.70 87.11 32.89
CA SER A 68 -3.67 86.33 32.25
C SER A 68 -3.13 85.29 33.24
N LYS A 69 -3.10 84.04 32.83
CA LYS A 69 -2.58 82.98 33.68
C LYS A 69 -1.79 81.99 32.82
N THR A 70 -0.61 81.71 33.29
CA THR A 70 0.18 80.62 32.74
C THR A 70 -0.04 79.37 33.61
N VAL A 71 -0.34 78.24 32.98
CA VAL A 71 -0.53 77.00 33.68
C VAL A 71 0.20 75.91 32.91
N THR A 72 0.58 74.89 33.64
CA THR A 72 1.12 73.67 33.05
C THR A 72 -0.02 72.66 32.91
N VAL A 73 -0.18 72.14 31.73
CA VAL A 73 -1.21 71.12 31.42
C VAL A 73 -0.55 69.79 30.96
N GLY A 74 -1.03 68.70 31.54
CA GLY A 74 -0.62 67.35 31.11
C GLY A 74 -1.30 66.98 29.80
N HIS A 75 -0.55 66.33 28.91
CA HIS A 75 -1.08 65.73 27.69
C HIS A 75 -1.58 64.29 27.94
N ASN A 76 -2.39 63.81 27.07
CA ASN A 76 -2.81 62.42 27.03
C ASN A 76 -1.59 61.49 26.84
N THR A 77 -1.75 60.21 27.08
CA THR A 77 -0.68 59.20 26.90
C THR A 77 -0.14 59.13 25.48
N ASP A 78 -0.92 59.50 24.48
CA ASP A 78 -0.53 59.65 23.08
C ASP A 78 0.17 60.97 22.73
N GLY A 79 0.35 61.83 23.71
CA GLY A 79 0.94 63.18 23.55
C GLY A 79 -0.03 64.24 23.01
N THR A 80 -1.24 63.94 22.73
CA THR A 80 -2.25 64.84 22.25
C THR A 80 -2.87 65.65 23.46
N LYS A 81 -3.29 66.83 23.23
CA LYS A 81 -4.07 67.64 24.22
C LYS A 81 -4.88 68.70 23.50
N THR A 82 -6.11 68.72 23.81
CA THR A 82 -6.94 69.90 23.53
C THR A 82 -7.27 70.59 24.89
N VAL A 83 -7.01 71.85 24.95
CA VAL A 83 -7.29 72.62 26.14
C VAL A 83 -8.46 73.57 25.84
N SER A 84 -9.40 73.55 26.72
CA SER A 84 -10.50 74.55 26.69
C SER A 84 -10.26 75.66 27.74
N ALA A 85 -10.65 76.81 27.42
CA ALA A 85 -10.72 77.88 28.35
C ALA A 85 -12.01 78.67 28.14
N SER A 86 -12.59 79.06 29.22
CA SER A 86 -13.75 79.91 29.22
C SER A 86 -13.62 80.93 30.35
N PHE A 87 -14.13 82.09 30.15
CA PHE A 87 -14.26 83.02 31.26
C PHE A 87 -15.64 83.67 31.26
N THR A 88 -16.07 84.03 32.45
CA THR A 88 -17.22 84.86 32.73
C THR A 88 -16.73 86.10 33.44
N PHE A 89 -17.25 87.20 33.06
CA PHE A 89 -16.87 88.46 33.66
C PHE A 89 -18.15 89.30 33.90
N ASN A 90 -18.41 89.58 35.17
CA ASN A 90 -19.51 90.45 35.52
C ASN A 90 -19.01 91.87 35.33
N THR A 91 -19.47 92.54 34.30
CA THR A 91 -19.05 93.93 33.98
C THR A 91 -19.55 94.96 34.93
N GLU A 92 -20.51 94.59 35.86
CA GLU A 92 -21.22 95.57 36.71
C GLU A 92 -21.97 96.61 35.90
N LEU A 93 -22.08 96.40 34.60
CA LEU A 93 -22.79 97.28 33.66
C LEU A 93 -24.14 96.65 33.31
N TYR A 94 -24.96 97.39 32.59
CA TYR A 94 -26.29 96.93 32.15
C TYR A 94 -26.26 95.60 31.42
N GLU A 95 -25.15 95.29 30.79
CA GLU A 95 -24.94 94.02 30.08
C GLU A 95 -24.77 92.79 31.00
N GLY A 96 -24.46 93.07 32.30
CA GLY A 96 -24.29 92.02 33.28
C GLY A 96 -23.06 91.12 33.02
N THR A 97 -23.27 89.78 33.02
CA THR A 97 -22.17 88.84 32.87
C THR A 97 -21.94 88.50 31.41
N ILE A 98 -20.80 88.81 30.88
CA ILE A 98 -20.34 88.44 29.55
C ILE A 98 -19.51 87.20 29.64
N LYS A 99 -19.50 86.39 28.52
CA LYS A 99 -18.84 85.12 28.48
C LYS A 99 -18.09 84.96 27.17
N ALA A 100 -16.94 84.34 27.22
CA ALA A 100 -16.24 83.86 26.07
C ALA A 100 -15.61 82.47 26.35
N SER A 101 -15.50 81.69 25.35
CA SER A 101 -14.84 80.45 25.44
C SER A 101 -14.05 80.14 24.17
N THR A 102 -13.02 79.35 24.31
CA THR A 102 -12.21 78.86 23.18
C THR A 102 -11.58 77.57 23.56
N SER A 103 -11.17 76.89 22.56
CA SER A 103 -10.34 75.68 22.72
C SER A 103 -9.15 75.75 21.77
N LYS A 104 -8.10 75.14 22.17
CA LYS A 104 -6.87 75.03 21.35
C LYS A 104 -6.33 73.58 21.42
N LYS A 105 -6.17 73.00 20.26
CA LYS A 105 -5.35 71.77 20.12
C LYS A 105 -3.90 72.20 20.27
N LEU A 106 -3.22 71.69 21.28
CA LEU A 106 -1.79 71.90 21.49
C LEU A 106 -0.96 71.08 20.52
N THR A 107 0.25 71.50 20.30
CA THR A 107 1.22 70.69 19.54
C THR A 107 1.42 69.40 20.24
N THR A 108 1.24 68.32 19.49
CA THR A 108 1.39 66.95 20.02
C THR A 108 2.83 66.79 20.54
N ILE A 109 2.96 66.31 21.76
CA ILE A 109 4.27 66.04 22.35
C ILE A 109 4.74 64.67 21.79
N PRO A 110 5.90 64.62 21.17
CA PRO A 110 6.45 63.42 20.73
C PRO A 110 6.49 62.36 21.85
N ARG A 111 5.96 61.18 21.58
CA ARG A 111 5.93 60.07 22.55
C ARG A 111 6.78 58.89 22.06
N THR A 112 6.71 57.84 22.79
CA THR A 112 7.48 56.63 22.58
C THR A 112 7.53 56.22 21.11
N THR A 113 8.69 56.00 20.61
CA THR A 113 8.92 55.48 19.26
C THR A 113 8.29 54.12 19.09
N THR A 114 7.55 53.95 18.03
CA THR A 114 7.05 52.63 17.63
C THR A 114 8.08 51.99 16.69
N PRO A 115 8.73 50.92 17.11
CA PRO A 115 9.69 50.21 16.25
C PRO A 115 8.99 49.43 15.16
N SER A 116 9.64 49.30 14.03
CA SER A 116 9.23 48.38 12.96
C SER A 116 10.41 47.51 12.53
N LEU A 117 10.10 46.41 11.91
CA LEU A 117 11.09 45.43 11.50
C LEU A 117 11.14 45.29 9.97
N SER A 118 12.32 45.05 9.42
CA SER A 118 12.51 44.80 7.99
C SER A 118 11.95 43.47 7.53
N ALA A 119 11.66 42.57 8.47
CA ALA A 119 11.07 41.28 8.18
C ALA A 119 10.25 40.78 9.37
N SER A 120 9.22 39.96 9.08
CA SER A 120 8.40 39.29 10.09
C SER A 120 9.03 38.00 10.60
N SER A 121 10.06 37.50 9.91
CA SER A 121 10.80 36.29 10.28
C SER A 121 12.24 36.36 9.82
N VAL A 122 13.15 35.80 10.63
CA VAL A 122 14.56 35.63 10.30
C VAL A 122 15.09 34.36 10.98
N LYS A 123 15.99 33.65 10.33
CA LYS A 123 16.65 32.47 10.95
C LYS A 123 17.84 32.91 11.82
N PRO A 124 18.26 32.11 12.83
CA PRO A 124 19.48 32.35 13.58
C PRO A 124 20.70 32.51 12.65
N GLY A 125 21.55 33.48 12.95
CA GLY A 125 22.67 33.88 12.07
C GLY A 125 22.28 34.93 11.01
N GLY A 126 21.00 35.07 10.70
CA GLY A 126 20.49 36.10 9.81
C GLY A 126 20.32 37.43 10.55
N SER A 127 20.19 38.52 9.80
CA SER A 127 20.06 39.87 10.34
C SER A 127 18.69 40.46 10.08
N ILE A 128 18.22 41.22 11.04
CA ILE A 128 16.98 42.01 10.95
C ILE A 128 17.29 43.47 11.28
N THR A 129 16.76 44.34 10.48
CA THR A 129 16.90 45.78 10.75
C THR A 129 15.67 46.27 11.51
N ILE A 130 15.94 46.89 12.64
CA ILE A 130 14.94 47.53 13.50
C ILE A 130 14.95 49.01 13.16
N SER A 131 13.87 49.50 12.63
CA SER A 131 13.67 50.91 12.34
C SER A 131 12.98 51.59 13.51
N MET A 132 13.50 52.70 13.95
CA MET A 132 13.01 53.46 15.08
C MET A 132 12.81 54.92 14.66
N PRO A 133 11.74 55.23 13.90
CA PRO A 133 11.49 56.57 13.42
C PRO A 133 11.32 57.50 14.62
N ARG A 134 12.24 58.46 14.78
CA ARG A 134 12.22 59.40 15.89
C ARG A 134 11.09 60.42 15.74
N ALA A 135 10.26 60.55 16.74
CA ALA A 135 9.27 61.62 16.83
C ALA A 135 9.90 62.96 17.28
N SER A 136 11.13 62.91 17.80
CA SER A 136 11.96 64.09 18.17
C SER A 136 13.43 63.75 17.89
N SER A 137 14.22 64.75 17.43
CA SER A 137 15.67 64.57 17.21
C SER A 137 16.44 64.30 18.50
N SER A 138 15.87 64.66 19.66
CA SER A 138 16.44 64.43 21.00
C SER A 138 16.25 62.99 21.48
N PHE A 139 15.55 62.16 20.69
CA PHE A 139 15.30 60.74 21.11
C PHE A 139 16.46 59.83 20.78
N ASP A 140 16.88 59.07 21.79
CA ASP A 140 17.75 57.94 21.67
C ASP A 140 17.01 56.65 22.10
N HIS A 141 17.50 55.54 21.65
CA HIS A 141 16.82 54.26 21.89
C HIS A 141 17.75 53.25 22.54
N THR A 142 17.19 52.48 23.45
CA THR A 142 17.79 51.27 23.90
C THR A 142 16.92 50.12 23.43
N LEU A 143 17.48 49.19 22.65
CA LEU A 143 16.82 47.99 22.19
C LEU A 143 17.22 46.81 23.07
N THR A 144 16.19 46.13 23.54
CA THR A 144 16.38 44.84 24.22
C THR A 144 15.57 43.76 23.48
N TYR A 145 15.98 42.52 23.60
CA TYR A 145 15.21 41.40 23.07
C TYR A 145 14.82 40.46 24.19
N SER A 146 13.72 39.74 23.96
CA SER A 146 13.28 38.59 24.72
C SER A 146 12.86 37.49 23.73
N CYS A 147 13.55 36.39 23.75
CA CYS A 147 13.43 35.29 22.80
C CYS A 147 13.46 33.96 23.59
N GLY A 148 12.30 33.39 23.88
CA GLY A 148 12.21 32.21 24.69
C GLY A 148 12.89 32.40 26.06
N LYS A 149 13.96 31.62 26.29
CA LYS A 149 14.76 31.72 27.54
C LYS A 149 15.89 32.74 27.49
N SER A 150 16.12 33.38 26.35
CA SER A 150 17.18 34.34 26.16
C SER A 150 16.64 35.74 26.12
N SER A 151 17.32 36.63 26.81
CA SER A 151 17.07 38.07 26.75
C SER A 151 18.40 38.82 26.80
N GLY A 152 18.40 40.02 26.30
CA GLY A 152 19.61 40.84 26.32
C GLY A 152 19.39 42.18 25.67
N THR A 153 20.45 42.97 25.68
CA THR A 153 20.49 44.29 25.05
C THR A 153 21.08 44.19 23.64
N ILE A 154 20.36 44.69 22.65
CA ILE A 154 20.83 44.77 21.26
C ILE A 154 21.75 45.97 21.09
N GLY A 155 21.46 47.03 21.80
CA GLY A 155 22.26 48.24 21.80
C GLY A 155 21.59 49.39 22.57
N SER A 156 22.40 50.34 23.01
CA SER A 156 21.98 51.58 23.69
C SER A 156 22.45 52.80 22.91
N ASN A 157 21.86 53.94 23.17
CA ASN A 157 22.12 55.22 22.48
C ASN A 157 21.98 55.08 20.94
N LEU A 158 20.97 54.35 20.50
CA LEU A 158 20.75 54.06 19.09
C LEU A 158 19.95 55.18 18.44
N GLY A 159 20.27 55.46 17.20
CA GLY A 159 19.57 56.44 16.38
C GLY A 159 18.24 55.93 15.81
N THR A 160 18.10 56.04 14.50
CA THR A 160 16.85 55.72 13.79
C THR A 160 16.75 54.29 13.30
N SER A 161 17.85 53.54 13.35
CA SER A 161 17.85 52.16 12.97
C SER A 161 19.00 51.37 13.61
N LYS A 162 18.84 50.10 13.71
CA LYS A 162 19.87 49.14 14.13
C LYS A 162 19.68 47.79 13.41
N THR A 163 20.68 47.36 12.76
CA THR A 163 20.71 45.97 12.28
C THR A 163 21.22 45.07 13.41
N TRP A 164 20.52 43.99 13.64
CA TRP A 164 20.84 43.00 14.65
C TRP A 164 20.93 41.60 13.99
N THR A 165 22.03 40.95 14.22
CA THR A 165 22.18 39.55 13.79
C THR A 165 21.68 38.64 14.89
N VAL A 166 20.67 37.84 14.58
CA VAL A 166 20.08 36.91 15.54
C VAL A 166 21.12 35.84 15.91
N PRO A 167 21.42 35.65 17.18
CA PRO A 167 22.47 34.73 17.61
C PRO A 167 22.24 33.30 17.12
N THR A 168 23.29 32.66 16.65
CA THR A 168 23.25 31.25 16.24
C THR A 168 22.95 30.30 17.39
N SER A 169 23.22 30.70 18.64
CA SER A 169 22.85 29.97 19.84
C SER A 169 21.33 29.71 19.94
N PHE A 170 20.51 30.51 19.25
CA PHE A 170 19.06 30.30 19.22
C PHE A 170 18.64 29.04 18.48
N ILE A 171 19.52 28.46 17.67
CA ILE A 171 19.32 27.14 17.05
C ILE A 171 19.01 26.07 18.12
N THR A 172 19.72 26.13 19.26
CA THR A 172 19.59 25.11 20.33
C THR A 172 18.45 25.41 21.29
N GLN A 173 17.96 26.64 21.33
CA GLN A 173 16.86 27.02 22.25
C GLN A 173 15.50 26.47 21.77
N ASN A 174 15.26 26.46 20.49
CA ASN A 174 14.04 25.88 19.92
C ASN A 174 14.35 25.02 18.70
N PRO A 175 14.90 23.82 18.95
CA PRO A 175 15.39 22.96 17.88
C PRO A 175 14.28 22.34 17.02
N ASN A 176 13.01 22.42 17.49
CA ASN A 176 11.86 21.74 16.87
C ASN A 176 10.82 22.69 16.27
N GLY A 177 11.06 23.97 16.28
CA GLY A 177 10.06 24.91 15.78
C GLY A 177 10.51 26.35 15.77
N ASN A 178 9.63 27.20 15.34
CA ASN A 178 9.82 28.63 15.35
C ASN A 178 9.66 29.19 16.77
N GLN A 179 10.27 30.33 17.01
CA GLN A 179 10.22 31.01 18.27
C GLN A 179 9.85 32.46 18.07
N THR A 180 8.90 32.97 18.84
CA THR A 180 8.61 34.40 18.85
C THR A 180 9.70 35.13 19.61
N CYS A 181 10.22 36.17 19.00
CA CYS A 181 11.17 37.08 19.57
C CYS A 181 10.52 38.47 19.66
N THR A 182 10.53 39.03 20.82
CA THR A 182 10.01 40.38 21.06
C THR A 182 11.18 41.33 21.26
N ILE A 183 11.19 42.37 20.46
CA ILE A 183 12.12 43.47 20.60
C ILE A 183 11.39 44.62 21.29
N THR A 184 11.95 45.10 22.39
CA THR A 184 11.43 46.24 23.10
C THR A 184 12.34 47.44 22.85
N CYS A 185 11.77 48.47 22.27
CA CYS A 185 12.40 49.75 22.05
C CYS A 185 12.03 50.68 23.22
N LYS A 186 13.00 50.96 24.07
CA LYS A 186 12.88 51.99 25.10
C LYS A 186 13.34 53.31 24.52
N THR A 187 12.51 54.33 24.60
CA THR A 187 12.77 55.69 24.09
C THR A 187 13.21 56.57 25.23
N TYR A 188 14.27 57.30 25.03
CA TYR A 188 14.82 58.26 25.97
C TYR A 188 14.94 59.65 25.33
N SER A 189 14.77 60.70 26.10
CA SER A 189 15.12 62.10 25.74
C SER A 189 16.26 62.50 26.69
N GLY A 190 17.49 62.46 26.24
CA GLY A 190 18.63 62.48 27.13
C GLY A 190 18.63 61.34 28.11
N SER A 191 18.71 61.62 29.43
CA SER A 191 18.60 60.53 30.45
C SER A 191 17.17 60.18 30.84
N THR A 192 16.17 60.89 30.34
CA THR A 192 14.77 60.73 30.76
C THR A 192 14.11 59.60 29.92
N TYR A 193 13.60 58.60 30.60
CA TYR A 193 12.81 57.51 29.97
C TYR A 193 11.42 58.03 29.58
N ILE A 194 11.10 57.97 28.29
CA ILE A 194 9.81 58.41 27.75
C ILE A 194 8.78 57.27 27.72
N GLY A 195 9.27 56.02 27.58
CA GLY A 195 8.45 54.84 27.52
C GLY A 195 9.02 53.78 26.58
N SER A 196 8.30 52.70 26.39
CA SER A 196 8.71 51.65 25.49
C SER A 196 7.56 51.12 24.61
N LYS A 197 7.91 50.66 23.45
CA LYS A 197 7.03 49.89 22.54
C LYS A 197 7.75 48.67 22.10
N SER A 198 7.00 47.64 21.88
CA SER A 198 7.55 46.36 21.44
C SER A 198 7.02 45.98 20.08
N VAL A 199 7.82 45.21 19.37
CA VAL A 199 7.47 44.57 18.12
C VAL A 199 8.03 43.16 18.16
N SER A 200 7.31 42.23 17.57
CA SER A 200 7.71 40.83 17.57
C SER A 200 7.94 40.33 16.16
N PHE A 201 8.82 39.40 16.06
CA PHE A 201 9.06 38.64 14.83
C PHE A 201 9.28 37.18 15.18
N THR A 202 9.26 36.33 14.17
CA THR A 202 9.52 34.91 14.30
C THR A 202 11.00 34.62 14.04
N VAL A 203 11.68 34.06 15.01
CA VAL A 203 12.95 33.36 14.75
C VAL A 203 12.62 32.01 14.18
N GLY A 204 12.86 31.88 12.88
CA GLY A 204 12.62 30.67 12.15
C GLY A 204 13.62 29.58 12.54
N TYR A 205 13.16 28.37 12.69
CA TYR A 205 14.07 27.24 12.88
C TYR A 205 14.55 26.70 11.53
N TYR A 206 15.67 26.02 11.55
CA TYR A 206 16.24 25.46 10.33
C TYR A 206 15.60 24.15 9.91
N GLY A 207 14.98 23.44 10.88
CA GLY A 207 14.51 22.08 10.67
C GLY A 207 15.64 21.07 10.56
N ALA A 208 15.29 19.83 10.70
CA ALA A 208 16.25 18.75 10.46
C ALA A 208 16.68 18.73 8.99
N SER A 209 17.91 18.29 8.77
CA SER A 209 18.44 18.07 7.42
C SER A 209 17.63 17.00 6.68
N THR A 210 17.54 17.13 5.39
CA THR A 210 16.98 16.09 4.53
C THR A 210 18.10 15.25 3.92
N PHE A 211 17.78 14.10 3.39
CA PHE A 211 18.77 13.29 2.72
C PHE A 211 18.16 12.47 1.60
N THR A 212 19.01 12.00 0.70
CA THR A 212 18.68 11.01 -0.32
C THR A 212 19.53 9.77 -0.12
N LEU A 213 19.06 8.65 -0.63
CA LEU A 213 19.79 7.39 -0.60
C LEU A 213 20.09 6.94 -2.02
N SER A 214 21.29 6.41 -2.21
CA SER A 214 21.66 5.69 -3.42
C SER A 214 22.33 4.36 -3.06
N GLY A 215 22.19 3.40 -3.94
CA GLY A 215 22.57 2.01 -3.77
C GLY A 215 21.47 1.12 -4.36
N GLY A 216 21.62 -0.17 -4.27
CA GLY A 216 20.58 -1.05 -4.85
C GLY A 216 20.81 -2.54 -4.64
N SER A 217 21.98 -2.92 -4.19
CA SER A 217 22.34 -4.34 -4.04
C SER A 217 22.83 -4.67 -2.63
N VAL A 218 22.44 -5.80 -2.14
CA VAL A 218 23.01 -6.37 -0.91
C VAL A 218 24.47 -6.68 -1.14
N GLY A 219 25.34 -6.22 -0.25
CA GLY A 219 26.79 -6.37 -0.36
C GLY A 219 27.49 -5.22 -1.10
N SER A 220 26.72 -4.29 -1.64
CA SER A 220 27.25 -3.05 -2.22
C SER A 220 27.10 -1.89 -1.25
N SER A 221 27.89 -0.86 -1.50
CA SER A 221 27.82 0.37 -0.70
C SER A 221 26.49 1.08 -0.88
N VAL A 222 26.04 1.68 0.19
CA VAL A 222 24.91 2.59 0.27
C VAL A 222 25.46 3.97 0.60
N THR A 223 24.99 4.98 -0.10
CA THR A 223 25.36 6.37 0.14
C THR A 223 24.14 7.16 0.60
N ALA A 224 24.24 7.81 1.72
CA ALA A 224 23.31 8.83 2.17
C ALA A 224 23.89 10.22 1.84
N SER A 225 23.25 10.94 0.94
CA SER A 225 23.59 12.33 0.61
C SER A 225 22.70 13.25 1.40
N ILE A 226 23.30 13.99 2.33
CA ILE A 226 22.58 14.80 3.33
C ILE A 226 22.62 16.27 2.88
N THR A 227 21.45 16.87 2.75
CA THR A 227 21.29 18.29 2.48
C THR A 227 21.10 19.02 3.79
N ARG A 228 22.09 19.78 4.19
CA ARG A 228 22.06 20.57 5.43
C ARG A 228 21.16 21.78 5.27
N ASN A 229 20.26 21.97 6.20
CA ASN A 229 19.50 23.22 6.29
C ASN A 229 20.31 24.36 6.94
N TYR A 230 21.40 24.01 7.63
CA TYR A 230 22.39 24.93 8.18
C TYR A 230 23.79 24.28 8.15
N SER A 231 24.82 25.06 7.78
CA SER A 231 26.16 24.54 7.55
C SER A 231 26.82 23.91 8.80
N GLY A 232 26.45 24.39 10.00
CA GLY A 232 26.94 23.89 11.26
C GLY A 232 26.29 22.59 11.76
N PHE A 233 25.38 22.00 11.00
CA PHE A 233 24.73 20.76 11.43
C PHE A 233 25.66 19.56 11.22
N THR A 234 25.58 18.64 12.18
CA THR A 234 26.19 17.32 12.13
C THR A 234 25.12 16.24 12.19
N HIS A 235 25.46 15.04 11.82
CA HIS A 235 24.46 13.99 11.69
C HIS A 235 24.93 12.69 12.32
N GLN A 236 24.00 12.01 12.97
CA GLN A 236 24.12 10.59 13.29
C GLN A 236 23.28 9.82 12.30
N VAL A 237 23.83 8.78 11.73
CA VAL A 237 23.16 7.95 10.75
C VAL A 237 23.02 6.54 11.28
N TYR A 238 21.81 6.06 11.25
CA TYR A 238 21.46 4.72 11.68
C TYR A 238 20.72 4.00 10.56
N TRP A 239 20.80 2.73 10.57
CA TRP A 239 20.07 1.92 9.60
C TRP A 239 19.52 0.66 10.25
N LYS A 240 18.46 0.15 9.69
CA LYS A 240 17.96 -1.20 9.94
C LYS A 240 17.43 -1.78 8.63
N PHE A 241 17.41 -3.09 8.57
CA PHE A 241 16.95 -3.81 7.40
C PHE A 241 15.70 -4.62 7.73
N THR A 242 14.95 -5.00 6.71
CA THR A 242 13.80 -5.91 6.83
C THR A 242 14.10 -7.02 7.84
N GLY A 243 13.21 -7.23 8.81
CA GLY A 243 13.36 -8.22 9.87
C GLY A 243 14.14 -7.76 11.11
N GLN A 244 14.73 -6.57 11.09
CA GLN A 244 15.40 -6.00 12.28
C GLN A 244 14.44 -5.05 13.02
N SER A 245 14.35 -5.21 14.33
CA SER A 245 13.58 -4.33 15.21
C SER A 245 14.35 -3.05 15.58
N SER A 246 15.66 -3.15 15.78
CA SER A 246 16.52 -2.05 16.23
C SER A 246 17.39 -1.49 15.12
N TYR A 247 17.78 -0.24 15.28
CA TYR A 247 18.71 0.43 14.38
C TYR A 247 20.16 0.13 14.77
N THR A 248 20.99 -0.05 13.76
CA THR A 248 22.46 -0.12 13.86
C THR A 248 23.06 1.22 13.47
N SER A 249 24.07 1.68 14.18
CA SER A 249 24.78 2.92 13.82
C SER A 249 25.64 2.70 12.56
N ALA A 250 25.45 3.57 11.57
CA ALA A 250 26.33 3.66 10.41
C ALA A 250 27.43 4.72 10.64
N SER A 251 27.10 5.79 11.37
CA SER A 251 28.05 6.85 11.75
C SER A 251 27.51 7.65 12.93
N SER A 252 28.36 7.99 13.85
CA SER A 252 28.06 8.94 14.93
C SER A 252 28.30 10.41 14.53
N SER A 253 28.98 10.67 13.41
CA SER A 253 29.34 12.01 12.96
C SER A 253 29.48 12.05 11.43
N ALA A 254 28.34 12.02 10.72
CA ALA A 254 28.33 12.14 9.27
C ALA A 254 28.32 13.63 8.84
N GLY A 255 28.99 13.93 7.75
CA GLY A 255 29.00 15.23 7.08
C GLY A 255 27.76 15.43 6.21
N THR A 256 28.03 15.84 4.94
CA THR A 256 27.01 15.97 3.90
C THR A 256 26.87 14.70 3.06
N SER A 257 27.72 13.72 3.28
CA SER A 257 27.65 12.42 2.62
C SER A 257 28.21 11.35 3.55
N LEU A 258 27.60 10.20 3.54
CA LEU A 258 28.08 9.00 4.21
C LEU A 258 27.91 7.81 3.27
N THR A 259 29.02 7.13 3.01
CA THR A 259 28.99 5.86 2.26
C THR A 259 29.39 4.73 3.23
N TRP A 260 28.60 3.68 3.30
CA TRP A 260 28.89 2.49 4.09
C TRP A 260 28.37 1.24 3.39
N THR A 261 28.90 0.10 3.79
CA THR A 261 28.43 -1.18 3.24
C THR A 261 27.83 -2.01 4.38
N PRO A 262 26.50 -2.17 4.42
CA PRO A 262 25.88 -3.07 5.37
C PRO A 262 26.39 -4.51 5.20
N PRO A 263 26.62 -5.28 6.28
CA PRO A 263 27.16 -6.64 6.20
C PRO A 263 26.26 -7.57 5.38
N ALA A 264 26.75 -8.00 4.23
CA ALA A 264 25.97 -8.79 3.26
C ALA A 264 25.43 -10.10 3.85
N SER A 265 26.25 -10.81 4.64
CA SER A 265 25.85 -12.08 5.28
C SER A 265 24.64 -11.90 6.20
N THR A 266 24.66 -10.85 7.01
CA THR A 266 23.54 -10.49 7.90
C THR A 266 22.29 -10.17 7.10
N LEU A 267 22.42 -9.33 6.04
CA LEU A 267 21.26 -8.95 5.22
C LEU A 267 20.68 -10.16 4.46
N TYR A 268 21.50 -11.04 3.93
CA TYR A 268 21.01 -12.26 3.27
C TYR A 268 20.24 -13.16 4.23
N ALA A 269 20.68 -13.28 5.49
CA ALA A 269 20.01 -14.08 6.50
C ALA A 269 18.63 -13.52 6.88
N LEU A 270 18.46 -12.21 6.84
CA LEU A 270 17.19 -11.55 7.16
C LEU A 270 16.14 -11.66 6.04
N ILE A 271 16.55 -11.96 4.82
CA ILE A 271 15.66 -12.13 3.67
C ILE A 271 15.88 -13.48 2.99
N PRO A 272 15.69 -14.59 3.71
CA PRO A 272 15.99 -15.92 3.18
C PRO A 272 15.09 -16.35 2.02
N SER A 273 13.89 -15.76 1.91
CA SER A 273 12.85 -16.14 0.94
C SER A 273 12.50 -15.04 -0.06
N THR A 274 13.11 -13.89 0.02
CA THR A 274 12.84 -12.78 -0.91
C THR A 274 14.13 -12.31 -1.58
N THR A 275 13.99 -11.79 -2.79
CA THR A 275 15.12 -11.23 -3.56
C THR A 275 15.34 -9.75 -3.29
N LYS A 276 14.50 -9.16 -2.47
CA LYS A 276 14.56 -7.73 -2.10
C LYS A 276 14.25 -7.59 -0.62
N GLY A 277 14.88 -6.62 -0.02
CA GLY A 277 14.57 -6.16 1.32
C GLY A 277 14.67 -4.64 1.41
N THR A 278 14.04 -4.07 2.39
CA THR A 278 14.02 -2.62 2.61
C THR A 278 15.05 -2.24 3.65
N LEU A 279 16.00 -1.44 3.26
CA LEU A 279 16.90 -0.72 4.16
C LEU A 279 16.19 0.56 4.59
N THR A 280 15.95 0.71 5.86
CA THR A 280 15.45 1.94 6.46
C THR A 280 16.60 2.67 7.09
N VAL A 281 16.85 3.88 6.63
CA VAL A 281 17.90 4.74 7.14
C VAL A 281 17.28 5.90 7.90
N LEU A 282 17.81 6.16 9.06
CA LEU A 282 17.40 7.24 9.95
C LEU A 282 18.58 8.19 10.12
N VAL A 283 18.32 9.46 9.88
CA VAL A 283 19.29 10.53 10.07
C VAL A 283 18.80 11.46 11.18
N ARG A 284 19.62 11.64 12.19
CA ARG A 284 19.44 12.62 13.26
C ARG A 284 20.31 13.81 12.99
N THR A 285 19.73 14.99 13.05
CA THR A 285 20.45 16.25 12.89
C THR A 285 20.78 16.84 14.23
N TYR A 286 22.00 17.32 14.39
CA TYR A 286 22.47 17.97 15.59
C TYR A 286 23.12 19.31 15.31
N TYR A 287 23.01 20.22 16.25
CA TYR A 287 23.83 21.40 16.37
C TYR A 287 24.52 21.36 17.75
N GLY A 288 25.83 21.15 17.76
CA GLY A 288 26.52 20.75 18.99
C GLY A 288 25.95 19.44 19.51
N SER A 289 25.55 19.43 20.78
CA SER A 289 24.88 18.28 21.42
C SER A 289 23.36 18.29 21.30
N THR A 290 22.76 19.36 20.76
CA THR A 290 21.31 19.49 20.68
C THR A 290 20.77 18.87 19.41
N LYS A 291 19.81 17.96 19.56
CA LYS A 291 19.07 17.38 18.43
C LYS A 291 18.14 18.44 17.82
N ILE A 292 18.16 18.55 16.50
CA ILE A 292 17.37 19.51 15.72
C ILE A 292 16.27 18.77 14.96
N GLY A 293 15.04 19.14 15.25
CA GLY A 293 13.86 18.58 14.57
C GLY A 293 13.66 17.09 14.82
N SER A 294 12.78 16.53 14.05
CA SER A 294 12.46 15.10 14.08
C SER A 294 13.50 14.29 13.33
N ASP A 295 13.57 13.02 13.66
CA ASP A 295 14.38 12.06 12.91
C ASP A 295 13.89 11.99 11.46
N ALA A 296 14.78 12.18 10.52
CA ALA A 296 14.48 11.99 9.11
C ALA A 296 14.67 10.50 8.78
N THR A 297 13.70 9.92 8.12
CA THR A 297 13.75 8.51 7.74
C THR A 297 13.47 8.36 6.25
N LYS A 298 14.27 7.53 5.59
CA LYS A 298 14.04 7.11 4.20
C LYS A 298 14.33 5.63 4.04
N THR A 299 13.72 5.08 3.03
CA THR A 299 13.90 3.67 2.68
C THR A 299 14.59 3.52 1.33
N LEU A 300 15.35 2.45 1.21
CA LEU A 300 16.00 2.04 -0.01
C LEU A 300 15.79 0.54 -0.19
N THR A 301 15.31 0.13 -1.33
CA THR A 301 15.22 -1.29 -1.65
C THR A 301 16.59 -1.81 -2.05
N LEU A 302 17.09 -2.80 -1.32
CA LEU A 302 18.28 -3.55 -1.69
C LEU A 302 17.88 -4.89 -2.29
N SER A 303 18.41 -5.17 -3.46
CA SER A 303 18.16 -6.42 -4.17
C SER A 303 19.32 -7.40 -3.94
N VAL A 304 19.01 -8.64 -3.76
CA VAL A 304 20.02 -9.71 -3.77
C VAL A 304 20.59 -9.81 -5.18
N PRO A 305 21.91 -9.68 -5.39
CA PRO A 305 22.52 -9.80 -6.71
C PRO A 305 22.06 -11.06 -7.45
N SER A 306 21.90 -10.99 -8.76
CA SER A 306 21.47 -12.13 -9.59
C SER A 306 22.46 -13.29 -9.54
N SER A 307 23.71 -13.02 -9.24
CA SER A 307 24.78 -14.02 -9.07
C SER A 307 24.65 -14.88 -7.81
N ILE A 308 23.88 -14.44 -6.82
CA ILE A 308 23.62 -15.23 -5.60
C ILE A 308 22.51 -16.25 -5.90
N VAL A 309 22.90 -17.33 -6.48
CA VAL A 309 22.02 -18.45 -6.87
C VAL A 309 22.37 -19.71 -6.08
N PRO A 310 21.47 -20.68 -5.97
CA PRO A 310 21.83 -21.99 -5.44
C PRO A 310 22.84 -22.67 -6.34
N SER A 311 23.42 -23.72 -5.85
CA SER A 311 24.36 -24.57 -6.59
C SER A 311 24.11 -26.04 -6.32
N LEU A 312 24.56 -26.87 -7.22
CA LEU A 312 24.65 -28.32 -7.02
C LEU A 312 25.94 -28.85 -7.64
N THR A 313 26.50 -29.88 -7.02
CA THR A 313 27.80 -30.43 -7.45
C THR A 313 27.64 -31.31 -8.67
N SER A 314 26.68 -32.23 -8.66
CA SER A 314 26.44 -33.16 -9.75
C SER A 314 25.03 -33.75 -9.72
N VAL A 315 24.64 -34.35 -10.80
CA VAL A 315 23.50 -35.28 -10.91
C VAL A 315 24.05 -36.63 -11.20
N SER A 316 23.82 -37.59 -10.32
CA SER A 316 24.17 -38.97 -10.55
C SER A 316 22.97 -39.81 -10.93
N VAL A 317 23.18 -40.73 -11.85
CA VAL A 317 22.12 -41.60 -12.37
C VAL A 317 22.57 -43.04 -12.37
N SER A 318 21.61 -43.93 -12.18
CA SER A 318 21.80 -45.37 -12.27
C SER A 318 20.52 -46.04 -12.75
N GLU A 319 20.62 -47.26 -13.21
CA GLU A 319 19.43 -48.08 -13.54
C GLU A 319 18.61 -48.34 -12.28
N GLY A 320 17.33 -48.00 -12.30
CA GLY A 320 16.40 -48.13 -11.21
C GLY A 320 15.57 -49.46 -11.25
N ASN A 321 15.72 -50.24 -12.30
CA ASN A 321 15.08 -51.56 -12.43
C ASN A 321 16.13 -52.68 -12.31
N ALA A 322 16.12 -53.39 -11.19
CA ALA A 322 17.06 -54.46 -10.93
C ALA A 322 17.04 -55.58 -11.99
N THR A 323 15.87 -55.85 -12.57
CA THR A 323 15.73 -56.84 -13.65
C THR A 323 16.50 -56.42 -14.89
N VAL A 324 16.41 -55.14 -15.28
CA VAL A 324 17.17 -54.62 -16.44
C VAL A 324 18.66 -54.64 -16.15
N THR A 325 19.08 -54.25 -14.93
CA THR A 325 20.48 -54.34 -14.51
C THR A 325 21.01 -55.76 -14.64
N SER A 326 20.26 -56.75 -14.18
CA SER A 326 20.67 -58.16 -14.17
C SER A 326 20.67 -58.77 -15.58
N LEU A 327 19.64 -58.48 -16.38
CA LEU A 327 19.46 -59.13 -17.68
C LEU A 327 20.24 -58.46 -18.82
N ILE A 328 20.32 -57.13 -18.80
CA ILE A 328 20.85 -56.36 -19.91
C ILE A 328 22.13 -55.62 -19.49
N GLY A 329 22.14 -54.94 -18.32
CA GLY A 329 23.25 -54.14 -17.88
C GLY A 329 23.34 -52.74 -18.56
N ALA A 330 22.30 -52.35 -19.28
CA ALA A 330 22.18 -51.06 -19.95
C ALA A 330 20.72 -50.56 -19.93
N TYR A 331 20.53 -49.27 -20.03
CA TYR A 331 19.20 -48.67 -20.06
C TYR A 331 18.44 -49.14 -21.32
N THR A 332 17.23 -49.63 -21.14
CA THR A 332 16.41 -50.24 -22.18
C THR A 332 15.02 -49.62 -22.22
N GLN A 333 14.60 -49.18 -23.38
CA GLN A 333 13.29 -48.56 -23.63
C GLN A 333 12.15 -49.44 -23.10
N SER A 334 11.15 -48.82 -22.47
CA SER A 334 9.95 -49.45 -21.91
C SER A 334 10.22 -50.48 -20.80
N LYS A 335 11.47 -50.58 -20.32
CA LYS A 335 11.88 -51.49 -19.23
C LYS A 335 12.62 -50.75 -18.12
N SER A 336 13.47 -49.85 -18.49
CA SER A 336 14.30 -49.11 -17.53
C SER A 336 13.54 -48.04 -16.78
N LYS A 337 13.97 -47.82 -15.55
CA LYS A 337 13.68 -46.68 -14.70
C LYS A 337 15.01 -45.98 -14.39
N ILE A 338 15.01 -44.68 -14.32
CA ILE A 338 16.23 -43.96 -14.01
C ILE A 338 16.19 -43.51 -12.54
N LYS A 339 17.05 -44.11 -11.73
CA LYS A 339 17.31 -43.64 -10.36
C LYS A 339 18.27 -42.47 -10.43
N THR A 340 17.88 -41.33 -9.86
CA THR A 340 18.64 -40.11 -9.93
C THR A 340 18.83 -39.52 -8.55
N THR A 341 19.99 -38.89 -8.32
CA THR A 341 20.32 -38.18 -7.09
C THR A 341 20.99 -36.83 -7.44
N ILE A 342 20.52 -35.77 -6.85
CA ILE A 342 21.13 -34.45 -6.91
C ILE A 342 22.12 -34.34 -5.74
N ASN A 343 23.40 -34.15 -6.05
CA ASN A 343 24.48 -34.14 -5.06
C ASN A 343 24.95 -32.69 -4.76
N GLY A 344 25.32 -32.45 -3.51
CA GLY A 344 25.98 -31.20 -3.09
C GLY A 344 25.15 -29.94 -3.30
N ALA A 345 23.83 -30.06 -3.18
CA ALA A 345 22.92 -28.92 -3.31
C ALA A 345 23.15 -27.93 -2.14
N LYS A 346 23.38 -26.67 -2.51
CA LYS A 346 23.51 -25.55 -1.57
C LYS A 346 22.64 -24.39 -2.05
N ALA A 347 21.95 -23.76 -1.13
CA ALA A 347 21.18 -22.56 -1.46
C ALA A 347 22.11 -21.35 -1.66
N GLY A 348 21.60 -20.33 -2.29
CA GLY A 348 22.27 -19.02 -2.32
C GLY A 348 22.45 -18.45 -0.92
N SER A 349 23.45 -17.62 -0.75
CA SER A 349 23.83 -17.07 0.57
C SER A 349 22.62 -16.57 1.36
N GLY A 350 22.49 -17.01 2.60
CA GLY A 350 21.41 -16.64 3.51
C GLY A 350 20.02 -17.24 3.19
N SER A 351 19.91 -18.06 2.15
CA SER A 351 18.68 -18.78 1.80
C SER A 351 18.78 -20.26 2.20
N SER A 352 17.74 -21.00 1.94
CA SER A 352 17.71 -22.46 2.07
C SER A 352 17.04 -23.06 0.83
N ILE A 353 17.33 -24.33 0.55
CA ILE A 353 16.65 -25.03 -0.54
C ILE A 353 15.16 -25.13 -0.21
N SER A 354 14.34 -24.73 -1.16
CA SER A 354 12.88 -24.83 -1.07
C SER A 354 12.33 -25.99 -1.87
N ALA A 355 12.97 -26.33 -2.97
CA ALA A 355 12.50 -27.40 -3.81
C ALA A 355 13.65 -28.06 -4.60
N TYR A 356 13.44 -29.30 -4.89
CA TYR A 356 14.20 -30.08 -5.83
C TYR A 356 13.28 -30.50 -6.97
N SER A 357 13.81 -30.56 -8.15
CA SER A 357 13.12 -31.16 -9.31
C SER A 357 14.11 -31.89 -10.17
N ILE A 358 13.77 -33.14 -10.47
CA ILE A 358 14.47 -33.95 -11.43
C ILE A 358 13.53 -34.12 -12.61
N THR A 359 13.97 -33.73 -13.79
CA THR A 359 13.22 -33.96 -15.03
C THR A 359 13.99 -34.90 -15.94
N VAL A 360 13.29 -35.84 -16.49
CA VAL A 360 13.80 -36.79 -17.47
C VAL A 360 13.15 -36.46 -18.80
N LYS A 361 13.96 -36.17 -19.82
CA LYS A 361 13.49 -35.79 -21.16
C LYS A 361 14.12 -36.67 -22.24
N ASP A 362 13.38 -36.91 -23.30
CA ASP A 362 13.92 -37.52 -24.49
C ASP A 362 14.66 -36.50 -25.38
N SER A 363 15.21 -36.99 -26.48
CA SER A 363 15.96 -36.17 -27.47
C SER A 363 15.10 -35.12 -28.16
N ALA A 364 13.79 -35.27 -28.20
CA ALA A 364 12.83 -34.29 -28.71
C ALA A 364 12.43 -33.26 -27.65
N GLY A 365 12.95 -33.36 -26.43
CA GLY A 365 12.63 -32.47 -25.33
C GLY A 365 11.32 -32.78 -24.56
N LYS A 366 10.63 -33.85 -24.93
CA LYS A 366 9.42 -34.29 -24.24
C LYS A 366 9.77 -34.77 -22.82
N THR A 367 9.05 -34.28 -21.83
CA THR A 367 9.21 -34.73 -20.44
C THR A 367 8.59 -36.12 -20.25
N LEU A 368 9.39 -37.08 -19.84
CA LEU A 368 9.01 -38.45 -19.58
C LEU A 368 8.72 -38.71 -18.12
N SER A 369 9.40 -37.99 -17.22
CA SER A 369 9.21 -38.11 -15.78
C SER A 369 9.64 -36.83 -15.09
N THR A 370 8.96 -36.52 -13.99
CA THR A 370 9.33 -35.46 -13.07
C THR A 370 9.29 -35.99 -11.65
N ILE A 371 10.33 -35.71 -10.88
CA ILE A 371 10.47 -36.09 -9.46
C ILE A 371 10.76 -34.83 -8.65
N ASN A 372 9.90 -34.51 -7.74
CA ASN A 372 10.01 -33.30 -6.90
C ASN A 372 10.73 -33.65 -5.58
N ALA A 373 11.93 -34.21 -5.68
CA ALA A 373 12.77 -34.59 -4.57
C ALA A 373 14.25 -34.50 -4.96
N SER A 374 15.14 -34.50 -3.95
CA SER A 374 16.60 -34.54 -4.16
C SER A 374 17.09 -35.87 -4.75
N SER A 375 16.32 -36.92 -4.60
CA SER A 375 16.56 -38.22 -5.21
C SER A 375 15.26 -38.94 -5.46
N GLY A 376 15.28 -39.83 -6.41
CA GLY A 376 14.12 -40.69 -6.73
C GLY A 376 14.34 -41.49 -7.96
N THR A 377 13.34 -42.32 -8.26
CA THR A 377 13.35 -43.19 -9.44
C THR A 377 12.19 -42.78 -10.34
N SER A 378 12.46 -42.62 -11.62
CA SER A 378 11.45 -42.30 -12.62
C SER A 378 10.42 -43.42 -12.78
N GLY A 379 9.31 -43.14 -13.41
CA GLY A 379 8.52 -44.17 -14.09
C GLY A 379 9.33 -44.88 -15.17
N THR A 380 8.76 -45.89 -15.76
CA THR A 380 9.37 -46.59 -16.89
C THR A 380 9.54 -45.64 -18.08
N ILE A 381 10.74 -45.60 -18.65
CA ILE A 381 11.07 -44.70 -19.77
C ILE A 381 10.65 -45.36 -21.08
N THR A 382 9.79 -44.69 -21.82
CA THR A 382 9.21 -45.21 -23.07
C THR A 382 9.94 -44.73 -24.32
N SER A 383 10.81 -43.76 -24.25
CA SER A 383 11.62 -43.25 -25.36
C SER A 383 12.96 -44.00 -25.44
N SER A 384 13.54 -44.08 -26.63
CA SER A 384 14.88 -44.62 -26.89
C SER A 384 15.84 -43.50 -27.30
N GLY A 385 17.14 -43.84 -27.42
CA GLY A 385 18.19 -42.89 -27.79
C GLY A 385 18.67 -42.10 -26.57
N THR A 386 19.08 -40.84 -26.78
CA THR A 386 19.61 -39.98 -25.72
C THR A 386 18.50 -39.51 -24.80
N ILE A 387 18.61 -39.80 -23.53
CA ILE A 387 17.75 -39.33 -22.48
C ILE A 387 18.55 -38.31 -21.65
N THR A 388 18.02 -37.13 -21.50
CA THR A 388 18.61 -36.07 -20.68
C THR A 388 17.91 -36.01 -19.32
N ILE A 389 18.69 -36.10 -18.27
CA ILE A 389 18.25 -36.01 -16.90
C ILE A 389 18.77 -34.69 -16.32
N THR A 390 17.88 -33.81 -15.96
CA THR A 390 18.21 -32.53 -15.37
C THR A 390 17.78 -32.47 -13.92
N GLY A 391 18.74 -32.32 -13.04
CA GLY A 391 18.50 -31.99 -11.65
C GLY A 391 18.50 -30.49 -11.48
N LYS A 392 17.44 -29.95 -10.90
CA LYS A 392 17.27 -28.55 -10.61
C LYS A 392 17.02 -28.38 -9.12
N VAL A 393 17.68 -27.40 -8.54
CA VAL A 393 17.44 -26.96 -7.18
C VAL A 393 16.88 -25.55 -7.19
N THR A 394 15.95 -25.30 -6.31
CA THR A 394 15.34 -23.98 -6.12
C THR A 394 15.53 -23.57 -4.66
N ASP A 395 16.00 -22.36 -4.43
CA ASP A 395 16.06 -21.82 -3.09
C ASP A 395 14.75 -21.10 -2.71
N LYS A 396 14.62 -20.72 -1.46
CA LYS A 396 13.43 -19.99 -0.98
C LYS A 396 13.23 -18.63 -1.64
N ARG A 397 14.24 -18.06 -2.29
CA ARG A 397 14.12 -16.83 -3.11
C ARG A 397 13.58 -17.13 -4.51
N GLY A 398 13.31 -18.39 -4.85
CA GLY A 398 12.86 -18.81 -6.17
C GLY A 398 13.97 -18.90 -7.21
N ARG A 399 15.22 -18.70 -6.82
CA ARG A 399 16.37 -18.81 -7.72
C ARG A 399 16.75 -20.27 -7.91
N THR A 400 17.25 -20.58 -9.07
CA THR A 400 17.49 -21.96 -9.47
C THR A 400 18.89 -22.17 -9.99
N ALA A 401 19.37 -23.38 -9.80
CA ALA A 401 20.51 -23.92 -10.52
C ALA A 401 20.16 -25.33 -11.00
N SER A 402 20.76 -25.72 -12.10
CA SER A 402 20.55 -27.04 -12.67
C SER A 402 21.83 -27.61 -13.25
N LYS A 403 21.92 -28.92 -13.26
CA LYS A 403 22.90 -29.69 -14.03
C LYS A 403 22.20 -30.85 -14.72
N SER A 404 22.73 -31.18 -15.85
CA SER A 404 22.18 -32.29 -16.65
C SER A 404 23.23 -33.35 -16.84
N VAL A 405 22.77 -34.59 -16.99
CA VAL A 405 23.52 -35.76 -17.42
C VAL A 405 22.71 -36.50 -18.47
N THR A 406 23.37 -37.14 -19.38
CA THR A 406 22.71 -37.94 -20.43
C THR A 406 23.01 -39.40 -20.24
N VAL A 407 22.04 -40.24 -20.60
CA VAL A 407 22.19 -41.68 -20.73
C VAL A 407 21.67 -42.10 -22.08
N THR A 408 22.24 -43.16 -22.64
CA THR A 408 21.74 -43.75 -23.87
C THR A 408 20.77 -44.88 -23.55
N MET A 409 19.55 -44.78 -24.05
CA MET A 409 18.50 -45.78 -23.89
C MET A 409 18.45 -46.68 -25.15
N LEU A 410 18.72 -47.95 -24.98
CA LEU A 410 18.59 -48.90 -26.06
C LEU A 410 17.14 -48.99 -26.55
N ALA A 411 16.95 -48.93 -27.86
CA ALA A 411 15.63 -49.07 -28.44
C ALA A 411 15.11 -50.51 -28.21
N TYR A 412 13.92 -50.60 -27.66
CA TYR A 412 13.28 -51.89 -27.41
C TYR A 412 11.81 -51.83 -27.82
N THR A 413 11.39 -52.86 -28.45
CA THR A 413 9.99 -53.21 -28.72
C THR A 413 9.73 -54.63 -28.22
N ALA A 414 8.55 -54.84 -27.69
CA ALA A 414 8.16 -56.17 -27.27
C ALA A 414 8.23 -57.15 -28.46
N PRO A 415 8.57 -58.41 -28.21
CA PRO A 415 8.54 -59.44 -29.25
C PRO A 415 7.17 -59.41 -29.93
N THR A 416 7.20 -59.69 -31.22
CA THR A 416 5.97 -59.81 -32.01
C THR A 416 5.76 -61.21 -32.42
N ILE A 417 4.48 -61.56 -32.57
CA ILE A 417 4.04 -62.86 -33.11
C ILE A 417 3.17 -62.55 -34.32
N SER A 418 3.42 -63.21 -35.43
CA SER A 418 2.62 -63.04 -36.64
C SER A 418 2.46 -64.38 -37.37
N GLY A 419 1.44 -64.48 -38.21
CA GLY A 419 1.21 -65.58 -39.08
C GLY A 419 0.98 -66.91 -38.34
N VAL A 420 0.42 -66.83 -37.12
CA VAL A 420 0.15 -68.04 -36.37
C VAL A 420 -0.97 -68.85 -37.06
N SER A 421 -0.67 -70.08 -37.31
CA SER A 421 -1.65 -71.04 -37.77
C SER A 421 -1.52 -72.31 -36.94
N VAL A 422 -2.63 -72.93 -36.67
CA VAL A 422 -2.72 -74.23 -36.01
C VAL A 422 -3.56 -75.11 -36.85
N THR A 423 -2.95 -76.19 -37.28
CA THR A 423 -3.63 -77.12 -38.12
C THR A 423 -3.52 -78.52 -37.52
N ARG A 424 -4.63 -79.24 -37.35
CA ARG A 424 -4.58 -80.62 -36.98
C ARG A 424 -3.83 -81.40 -38.05
N SER A 425 -2.76 -82.07 -37.66
CA SER A 425 -1.92 -82.90 -38.56
C SER A 425 -2.39 -84.31 -38.58
N THR A 426 -2.88 -84.80 -37.46
CA THR A 426 -3.50 -86.17 -37.27
C THR A 426 -4.63 -86.00 -36.21
N ASP A 427 -5.30 -87.12 -35.95
CA ASP A 427 -6.32 -87.15 -34.90
C ASP A 427 -5.80 -86.74 -33.50
N THR A 428 -4.52 -86.96 -33.23
CA THR A 428 -3.89 -86.78 -31.94
C THR A 428 -2.80 -85.72 -31.94
N THR A 429 -2.53 -85.05 -33.07
CA THR A 429 -1.48 -84.02 -33.18
C THR A 429 -1.97 -82.80 -33.93
N ALA A 430 -1.39 -81.62 -33.59
CA ALA A 430 -1.55 -80.37 -34.36
C ALA A 430 -0.19 -79.70 -34.53
N LEU A 431 -0.01 -79.09 -35.71
CA LEU A 431 1.16 -78.30 -36.05
C LEU A 431 0.87 -76.87 -35.84
N VAL A 432 1.65 -76.25 -34.99
CA VAL A 432 1.63 -74.77 -34.69
C VAL A 432 2.75 -74.16 -35.48
N LYS A 433 2.41 -73.27 -36.41
CA LYS A 433 3.38 -72.42 -37.15
C LYS A 433 3.18 -70.97 -36.79
N GLY A 434 4.22 -70.17 -36.99
CA GLY A 434 4.18 -68.72 -36.80
C GLY A 434 5.57 -68.14 -36.92
N THR A 435 5.63 -66.81 -36.92
CA THR A 435 6.91 -66.08 -36.90
C THR A 435 6.98 -65.26 -35.64
N LEU A 436 8.04 -65.46 -34.87
CA LEU A 436 8.35 -64.59 -33.70
C LEU A 436 9.56 -63.75 -34.03
N SER A 437 9.49 -62.48 -33.65
CA SER A 437 10.60 -61.57 -33.81
C SER A 437 10.83 -60.82 -32.53
N ALA A 438 12.08 -60.54 -32.17
CA ALA A 438 12.49 -59.78 -31.04
C ALA A 438 13.50 -58.65 -31.45
N LYS A 439 13.51 -57.57 -30.76
CA LYS A 439 14.44 -56.50 -31.00
C LYS A 439 15.83 -56.81 -30.47
N SER A 440 16.86 -56.60 -31.25
CA SER A 440 18.26 -56.74 -30.83
C SER A 440 18.59 -55.73 -29.70
N LEU A 441 19.29 -56.20 -28.68
CA LEU A 441 19.78 -55.45 -27.53
C LEU A 441 21.27 -55.72 -27.37
N ILE A 442 22.09 -54.93 -28.07
CA ILE A 442 23.55 -55.09 -28.05
C ILE A 442 24.14 -54.21 -26.94
N VAL A 443 24.87 -54.78 -26.02
CA VAL A 443 25.64 -54.11 -24.99
C VAL A 443 27.09 -54.59 -25.08
N SER A 444 28.00 -53.62 -25.25
CA SER A 444 29.44 -53.91 -25.41
C SER A 444 29.70 -55.03 -26.43
N SER A 445 29.10 -54.92 -27.62
CA SER A 445 29.18 -55.88 -28.75
C SER A 445 28.58 -57.24 -28.47
N THR A 446 27.85 -57.45 -27.40
CA THR A 446 27.20 -58.68 -27.03
C THR A 446 25.69 -58.58 -27.16
N GLU A 447 25.06 -59.49 -27.93
CA GLU A 447 23.60 -59.62 -27.96
C GLU A 447 23.08 -60.12 -26.61
N LYS A 448 22.18 -59.39 -25.98
CA LYS A 448 21.57 -59.69 -24.66
C LYS A 448 20.16 -60.26 -24.77
N ASN A 449 19.51 -60.10 -25.92
CA ASN A 449 18.16 -60.57 -26.12
C ASN A 449 18.13 -62.01 -26.75
N SER A 450 17.00 -62.65 -26.63
CA SER A 450 16.74 -63.99 -27.19
C SER A 450 15.23 -64.19 -27.28
N ILE A 451 14.77 -64.95 -28.20
CA ILE A 451 13.35 -65.34 -28.27
C ILE A 451 13.04 -66.43 -27.29
N LYS A 452 11.92 -66.27 -26.57
CA LYS A 452 11.26 -67.31 -25.79
C LYS A 452 9.87 -67.53 -26.36
N TYR A 453 9.41 -68.72 -26.43
CA TYR A 453 8.03 -69.01 -26.78
C TYR A 453 7.41 -70.03 -25.83
N LYS A 454 6.08 -69.90 -25.69
CA LYS A 454 5.27 -70.81 -24.92
C LYS A 454 3.98 -71.07 -25.71
N ILE A 455 3.71 -72.30 -26.04
CA ILE A 455 2.48 -72.74 -26.68
C ILE A 455 1.61 -73.36 -25.60
N GLY A 456 0.47 -72.79 -25.34
CA GLY A 456 -0.55 -73.35 -24.47
C GLY A 456 -1.64 -73.98 -25.30
N TYR A 457 -2.07 -75.15 -24.89
CA TYR A 457 -3.23 -75.80 -25.49
C TYR A 457 -4.06 -76.49 -24.40
N LYS A 458 -5.37 -76.44 -24.58
CA LYS A 458 -6.34 -77.08 -23.67
C LYS A 458 -7.57 -77.48 -24.44
N LYS A 459 -8.28 -78.48 -23.94
CA LYS A 459 -9.66 -78.66 -24.41
C LYS A 459 -10.47 -77.44 -24.07
N ILE A 460 -11.45 -77.08 -24.86
CA ILE A 460 -12.29 -75.96 -24.61
C ILE A 460 -13.01 -76.08 -23.24
N ALA A 461 -13.40 -77.29 -22.88
CA ALA A 461 -14.00 -77.58 -21.57
C ALA A 461 -13.04 -77.47 -20.39
N ASP A 462 -11.75 -77.52 -20.60
CA ASP A 462 -10.76 -77.45 -19.52
C ASP A 462 -10.53 -76.00 -19.07
N THR A 463 -10.25 -75.83 -17.81
CA THR A 463 -9.92 -74.48 -17.24
C THR A 463 -8.44 -74.10 -17.34
N SER A 464 -7.56 -75.11 -17.51
CA SER A 464 -6.11 -74.97 -17.52
C SER A 464 -5.45 -75.39 -18.83
N TYR A 465 -4.38 -74.67 -19.20
CA TYR A 465 -3.57 -74.95 -20.38
C TYR A 465 -2.40 -75.92 -20.04
N THR A 466 -2.13 -76.80 -20.92
CA THR A 466 -0.85 -77.50 -20.98
C THR A 466 0.12 -76.68 -21.83
N TYR A 467 1.37 -76.62 -21.44
CA TYR A 467 2.35 -75.75 -22.07
C TYR A 467 3.53 -76.47 -22.65
N VAL A 468 3.93 -76.09 -23.88
CA VAL A 468 5.22 -76.40 -24.48
C VAL A 468 6.02 -75.11 -24.60
N THR A 469 7.24 -75.10 -24.08
CA THR A 469 8.12 -73.92 -24.06
C THR A 469 9.39 -74.18 -24.85
N GLY A 470 10.01 -73.11 -25.34
CA GLY A 470 11.30 -73.20 -26.00
C GLY A 470 11.98 -71.81 -26.09
N THR A 471 13.23 -71.81 -26.46
CA THR A 471 14.06 -70.57 -26.63
C THR A 471 14.81 -70.66 -27.97
N SER A 472 15.17 -69.46 -28.49
CA SER A 472 16.04 -69.34 -29.65
C SER A 472 16.99 -68.17 -29.43
N ALA A 473 18.26 -68.32 -29.73
CA ALA A 473 19.24 -67.26 -29.76
C ALA A 473 19.05 -66.32 -30.97
N SER A 474 18.43 -66.84 -32.05
CA SER A 474 18.06 -66.01 -33.19
C SER A 474 16.91 -65.07 -32.80
N LEU A 475 17.00 -63.81 -33.19
CA LEU A 475 15.98 -62.82 -32.96
C LEU A 475 14.82 -62.86 -33.97
N SER A 476 14.87 -63.80 -34.90
CA SER A 476 13.79 -64.14 -35.81
C SER A 476 13.66 -65.68 -35.81
N LEU A 477 12.49 -66.15 -35.39
CA LEU A 477 12.21 -67.60 -35.27
C LEU A 477 10.98 -67.97 -36.11
N ALA A 478 11.19 -68.74 -37.13
CA ALA A 478 10.10 -69.43 -37.78
C ALA A 478 9.67 -70.62 -36.91
N LEU A 479 8.62 -70.37 -36.09
CA LEU A 479 8.09 -71.43 -35.24
C LEU A 479 7.42 -72.51 -36.06
N SER A 480 7.82 -73.76 -35.82
CA SER A 480 7.17 -74.94 -36.35
C SER A 480 7.25 -76.03 -35.28
N LYS A 481 6.16 -76.16 -34.52
CA LYS A 481 6.14 -77.09 -33.38
C LYS A 481 4.87 -77.90 -33.36
N THR A 482 5.03 -79.19 -33.25
CA THR A 482 3.91 -80.15 -33.13
C THR A 482 3.54 -80.30 -31.66
N ILE A 483 2.26 -80.08 -31.34
CA ILE A 483 1.65 -80.49 -30.08
C ILE A 483 1.00 -81.84 -30.27
N SER A 484 1.12 -82.72 -29.28
CA SER A 484 0.67 -84.10 -29.36
C SER A 484 -0.18 -84.45 -28.12
N GLY A 485 -0.84 -85.59 -28.18
CA GLY A 485 -1.73 -86.08 -27.12
C GLY A 485 -3.12 -85.42 -27.16
N LEU A 486 -3.53 -84.91 -28.32
CA LEU A 486 -4.85 -84.32 -28.50
C LEU A 486 -5.91 -85.41 -28.61
N ASP A 487 -7.09 -85.20 -28.06
CA ASP A 487 -8.26 -86.01 -28.19
C ASP A 487 -8.99 -85.72 -29.51
N ALA A 488 -9.25 -86.72 -30.32
CA ALA A 488 -9.89 -86.57 -31.62
C ALA A 488 -11.35 -86.02 -31.54
N THR A 489 -12.02 -86.25 -30.43
CA THR A 489 -13.42 -85.88 -30.20
C THR A 489 -13.58 -84.53 -29.53
N SER A 490 -12.47 -83.87 -29.14
CA SER A 490 -12.48 -82.59 -28.43
C SER A 490 -11.89 -81.47 -29.29
N SER A 491 -12.48 -80.27 -29.21
CA SER A 491 -11.92 -79.00 -29.71
C SER A 491 -10.91 -78.50 -28.72
N TYR A 492 -9.91 -77.80 -29.21
CA TYR A 492 -8.85 -77.23 -28.40
C TYR A 492 -8.68 -75.73 -28.69
N ASP A 493 -8.50 -75.02 -27.66
CA ASP A 493 -7.94 -73.62 -27.76
C ASP A 493 -6.42 -73.76 -27.69
N VAL A 494 -5.76 -73.18 -28.68
CA VAL A 494 -4.31 -73.08 -28.73
C VAL A 494 -3.90 -71.60 -28.71
N ILE A 495 -3.08 -71.29 -27.77
CA ILE A 495 -2.58 -69.94 -27.57
C ILE A 495 -1.05 -69.93 -27.70
N VAL A 496 -0.50 -68.94 -28.39
CA VAL A 496 0.95 -68.81 -28.53
C VAL A 496 1.41 -67.56 -27.85
N TYR A 497 2.33 -67.69 -26.94
CA TYR A 497 3.01 -66.55 -26.26
C TYR A 497 4.40 -66.41 -26.85
N GLY A 498 4.73 -65.20 -27.23
CA GLY A 498 6.06 -64.80 -27.58
C GLY A 498 6.69 -63.97 -26.44
N GLY A 499 7.93 -64.23 -26.25
CA GLY A 499 8.69 -63.54 -25.24
C GLY A 499 10.14 -63.32 -25.64
N ASP A 500 10.83 -62.65 -24.79
CA ASP A 500 12.25 -62.40 -24.88
C ASP A 500 12.93 -62.57 -23.53
N VAL A 501 14.11 -61.96 -23.38
CA VAL A 501 14.84 -61.96 -22.09
C VAL A 501 14.01 -61.42 -20.94
N PHE A 502 13.07 -60.52 -21.20
CA PHE A 502 12.18 -59.96 -20.20
C PHE A 502 10.94 -60.77 -19.88
N GLY A 503 10.77 -61.88 -20.53
CA GLY A 503 9.66 -62.80 -20.34
C GLY A 503 8.64 -62.79 -21.50
N TYR A 504 7.50 -63.40 -21.27
CA TYR A 504 6.44 -63.44 -22.27
C TYR A 504 5.63 -62.11 -22.24
N THR A 505 5.67 -61.39 -23.34
CA THR A 505 5.03 -60.06 -23.48
C THR A 505 4.06 -59.97 -24.66
N SER A 506 4.05 -60.92 -25.53
CA SER A 506 3.13 -60.97 -26.67
C SER A 506 2.31 -62.24 -26.59
N THR A 507 1.05 -62.13 -26.92
CA THR A 507 0.12 -63.24 -26.93
C THR A 507 -0.65 -63.17 -28.24
N TYR A 508 -0.71 -64.24 -28.94
CA TYR A 508 -1.59 -64.36 -30.09
C TYR A 508 -2.96 -64.86 -29.63
N VAL A 509 -4.03 -64.32 -30.23
CA VAL A 509 -5.41 -64.71 -29.89
C VAL A 509 -5.57 -66.22 -29.97
N PRO A 510 -6.23 -66.85 -29.02
CA PRO A 510 -6.43 -68.31 -29.08
C PRO A 510 -7.04 -68.74 -30.40
N ILE A 511 -6.44 -69.75 -31.01
CA ILE A 511 -6.95 -70.36 -32.20
C ILE A 511 -7.64 -71.67 -31.79
N THR A 512 -8.89 -71.71 -32.06
CA THR A 512 -9.63 -72.96 -31.82
C THR A 512 -9.42 -73.93 -32.99
N ILE A 513 -8.92 -75.07 -32.68
CA ILE A 513 -8.94 -76.27 -33.63
C ILE A 513 -10.16 -77.13 -33.30
N SER A 514 -11.03 -77.23 -34.26
CA SER A 514 -12.27 -77.95 -34.11
C SER A 514 -12.00 -79.45 -33.95
N THR A 515 -12.96 -80.16 -33.40
CA THR A 515 -13.04 -81.59 -33.50
C THR A 515 -12.95 -82.00 -34.97
N ALA A 516 -12.44 -83.20 -35.26
CA ALA A 516 -12.32 -83.70 -36.66
C ALA A 516 -13.69 -83.87 -37.36
N LYS A 517 -14.83 -83.65 -36.65
CA LYS A 517 -16.12 -84.13 -37.18
C LYS A 517 -17.39 -83.42 -36.77
N VAL A 518 -17.51 -82.07 -36.48
CA VAL A 518 -18.85 -81.44 -36.22
C VAL A 518 -18.99 -79.97 -36.64
N PRO A 519 -20.02 -79.56 -37.44
CA PRO A 519 -20.31 -78.18 -37.82
C PRO A 519 -21.24 -77.38 -36.85
N PHE A 520 -22.11 -78.03 -36.07
CA PHE A 520 -23.04 -77.42 -35.13
C PHE A 520 -23.16 -78.26 -33.87
N ASP A 521 -23.14 -77.61 -32.69
CA ASP A 521 -23.31 -78.27 -31.40
C ASP A 521 -24.50 -77.61 -30.64
N PHE A 522 -25.51 -78.49 -30.37
CA PHE A 522 -26.65 -78.05 -29.53
C PHE A 522 -26.61 -78.84 -28.21
N ASP A 523 -26.21 -78.26 -27.17
CA ASP A 523 -26.33 -78.79 -25.83
C ASP A 523 -27.76 -78.47 -25.28
N VAL A 524 -28.69 -79.32 -25.66
CA VAL A 524 -30.11 -79.14 -25.28
C VAL A 524 -30.33 -79.27 -23.79
N LYS A 525 -29.46 -80.00 -23.07
CA LYS A 525 -29.59 -80.24 -21.63
C LYS A 525 -29.25 -78.98 -20.80
N ASN A 526 -28.36 -78.16 -21.31
CA ASN A 526 -27.89 -76.92 -20.64
C ASN A 526 -28.32 -75.68 -21.38
N GLY A 527 -29.16 -75.77 -22.41
CA GLY A 527 -29.67 -74.61 -23.17
C GLY A 527 -28.60 -73.82 -23.91
N LYS A 528 -27.60 -74.51 -24.46
CA LYS A 528 -26.45 -73.82 -25.08
C LYS A 528 -26.35 -74.09 -26.59
N LEU A 529 -25.93 -73.07 -27.34
CA LEU A 529 -25.72 -73.15 -28.79
C LEU A 529 -24.30 -72.75 -29.14
N GLY A 530 -23.55 -73.68 -29.78
CA GLY A 530 -22.26 -73.45 -30.40
C GLY A 530 -22.40 -73.33 -31.91
N ILE A 531 -21.93 -72.29 -32.53
CA ILE A 531 -21.91 -72.11 -33.99
C ILE A 531 -20.47 -72.13 -34.48
N GLY A 532 -20.13 -73.15 -35.29
CA GLY A 532 -18.80 -73.36 -35.82
C GLY A 532 -17.80 -73.98 -34.82
N LYS A 533 -18.31 -74.47 -33.69
CA LYS A 533 -17.53 -75.07 -32.58
C LYS A 533 -18.48 -75.75 -31.58
N ILE A 534 -17.92 -76.61 -30.71
CA ILE A 534 -18.63 -77.07 -29.51
C ILE A 534 -18.83 -75.89 -28.54
N ASN A 535 -20.01 -75.70 -27.96
CA ASN A 535 -20.28 -74.65 -27.01
C ASN A 535 -19.66 -74.96 -25.64
N GLU A 536 -18.81 -74.10 -25.13
CA GLU A 536 -18.08 -74.29 -23.88
C GLU A 536 -18.08 -73.08 -22.97
N ARG A 537 -18.48 -71.93 -23.47
CA ARG A 537 -18.26 -70.65 -22.77
C ARG A 537 -19.53 -69.89 -22.30
N GLY A 538 -20.73 -70.28 -22.71
CA GLY A 538 -21.95 -69.62 -22.35
C GLY A 538 -23.19 -70.11 -23.04
N SER A 539 -24.34 -69.51 -22.84
CA SER A 539 -25.58 -69.89 -23.47
C SER A 539 -25.56 -69.68 -25.00
N LEU A 540 -24.81 -68.70 -25.45
CA LEU A 540 -24.51 -68.51 -26.89
C LEU A 540 -23.00 -68.24 -27.03
N ASP A 541 -22.27 -69.07 -27.75
CA ASP A 541 -20.83 -68.98 -27.99
C ASP A 541 -20.56 -68.89 -29.50
N VAL A 542 -20.34 -67.65 -29.98
CA VAL A 542 -20.19 -67.41 -31.44
C VAL A 542 -18.74 -67.09 -31.73
N LYS A 543 -18.17 -67.71 -32.72
CA LYS A 543 -16.84 -67.38 -33.23
C LYS A 543 -16.91 -66.20 -34.17
N GLY A 544 -16.78 -64.99 -33.62
CA GLY A 544 -16.82 -63.73 -34.38
C GLY A 544 -17.65 -62.63 -33.69
N HIS A 545 -18.07 -61.65 -34.47
CA HIS A 545 -18.88 -60.55 -33.97
C HIS A 545 -20.35 -60.94 -33.86
N SER A 546 -21.05 -60.50 -32.77
CA SER A 546 -22.51 -60.54 -32.69
C SER A 546 -23.07 -59.16 -32.97
N TYR A 547 -24.12 -59.06 -33.77
CA TYR A 547 -24.85 -57.82 -34.05
C TYR A 547 -26.26 -57.91 -33.45
N THR A 548 -26.63 -56.95 -32.63
CA THR A 548 -27.99 -56.85 -32.10
C THR A 548 -28.66 -55.61 -32.72
N GLY A 549 -29.73 -55.83 -33.51
CA GLY A 549 -30.49 -54.78 -34.18
C GLY A 549 -31.53 -54.06 -33.28
N GLY A 550 -31.35 -54.08 -31.96
CA GLY A 550 -32.24 -53.48 -30.98
C GLY A 550 -31.52 -53.17 -29.66
N ASN A 551 -32.29 -52.84 -28.61
CA ASN A 551 -31.74 -52.55 -27.29
C ASN A 551 -31.07 -53.78 -26.68
N GLN A 552 -29.85 -53.56 -26.14
CA GLN A 552 -29.14 -54.58 -25.38
C GLN A 552 -29.26 -54.25 -23.88
N TYR A 553 -29.88 -55.12 -23.09
CA TYR A 553 -29.94 -55.01 -21.63
C TYR A 553 -28.83 -55.88 -21.02
N VAL A 554 -28.02 -55.30 -20.19
CA VAL A 554 -26.90 -55.97 -19.51
C VAL A 554 -27.07 -55.77 -18.01
N ASP A 555 -27.28 -56.88 -17.27
CA ASP A 555 -27.41 -56.87 -15.80
C ASP A 555 -26.06 -56.70 -15.08
N GLY A 556 -25.10 -56.07 -15.71
CA GLY A 556 -23.76 -55.88 -15.16
C GLY A 556 -22.99 -54.81 -15.92
N LEU A 557 -21.67 -54.75 -15.69
CA LEU A 557 -20.82 -53.78 -16.33
C LEU A 557 -20.56 -54.11 -17.81
N ILE A 558 -20.71 -53.12 -18.69
CA ILE A 558 -20.27 -53.24 -20.09
C ILE A 558 -18.82 -52.77 -20.16
N TYR A 559 -17.90 -53.70 -20.47
CA TYR A 559 -16.51 -53.35 -20.76
C TYR A 559 -16.38 -53.15 -22.27
N THR A 560 -16.22 -51.89 -22.70
CA THR A 560 -15.87 -51.59 -24.08
C THR A 560 -14.39 -51.19 -24.16
N GLY A 561 -13.61 -51.85 -24.99
CA GLY A 561 -12.20 -51.51 -25.24
C GLY A 561 -12.02 -50.29 -26.15
N GLY A 562 -13.09 -49.54 -26.47
CA GLY A 562 -13.10 -48.43 -27.39
C GLY A 562 -13.99 -47.26 -26.91
N LYS A 563 -14.10 -46.22 -27.71
CA LYS A 563 -14.96 -45.03 -27.47
C LYS A 563 -16.44 -45.39 -27.62
N SER A 564 -17.28 -44.93 -26.71
CA SER A 564 -18.72 -44.80 -26.95
C SER A 564 -18.98 -43.40 -27.48
N GLU A 565 -19.46 -43.26 -28.70
CA GLU A 565 -19.71 -41.96 -29.34
C GLU A 565 -21.22 -41.72 -29.52
N VAL A 566 -21.66 -40.55 -29.16
CA VAL A 566 -22.99 -40.01 -29.51
C VAL A 566 -22.80 -39.08 -30.69
N GLY A 567 -23.55 -39.32 -31.76
CA GLY A 567 -23.43 -38.52 -32.99
C GLY A 567 -23.86 -37.05 -32.81
N ASP A 568 -23.32 -36.17 -33.62
CA ASP A 568 -23.69 -34.75 -33.66
C ASP A 568 -25.20 -34.54 -33.79
N GLY A 569 -25.78 -33.65 -32.99
CA GLY A 569 -27.20 -33.29 -33.01
C GLY A 569 -28.08 -34.20 -32.17
N VAL A 570 -27.55 -35.14 -31.46
CA VAL A 570 -28.29 -36.08 -30.60
C VAL A 570 -28.01 -35.79 -29.12
N SER A 571 -29.06 -35.70 -28.30
CA SER A 571 -28.89 -35.60 -26.85
C SER A 571 -28.25 -36.86 -26.27
N GLY A 572 -27.26 -36.73 -25.44
CA GLY A 572 -26.62 -37.89 -24.85
C GLY A 572 -25.41 -37.54 -23.95
N CYS A 573 -24.73 -38.61 -23.53
CA CYS A 573 -23.52 -38.54 -22.74
C CYS A 573 -22.40 -39.28 -23.48
N LEU A 574 -21.29 -38.61 -23.71
CA LEU A 574 -20.08 -39.18 -24.29
C LEU A 574 -19.06 -39.43 -23.18
N LEU A 575 -18.60 -40.67 -23.06
CA LEU A 575 -17.47 -41.07 -22.24
C LEU A 575 -16.26 -41.31 -23.15
N GLY A 576 -15.40 -40.30 -23.25
CA GLY A 576 -14.23 -40.35 -24.12
C GLY A 576 -13.06 -41.13 -23.52
N GLY A 577 -12.31 -41.81 -24.36
CA GLY A 577 -11.11 -42.58 -23.96
C GLY A 577 -9.98 -41.74 -23.35
N SER A 578 -10.07 -40.42 -23.42
CA SER A 578 -9.13 -39.46 -22.80
C SER A 578 -9.54 -39.02 -21.39
N GLY A 579 -10.63 -39.58 -20.82
CA GLY A 579 -11.12 -39.24 -19.49
C GLY A 579 -11.99 -37.98 -19.43
N ASN A 580 -12.53 -37.55 -20.55
CA ASN A 580 -13.52 -36.46 -20.62
C ASN A 580 -14.96 -37.03 -20.55
N LEU A 581 -15.84 -36.24 -19.93
CA LEU A 581 -17.29 -36.41 -19.97
C LEU A 581 -17.87 -35.21 -20.73
N GLU A 582 -18.50 -35.49 -21.86
CA GLU A 582 -19.19 -34.48 -22.68
C GLU A 582 -20.70 -34.75 -22.63
N LEU A 583 -21.46 -33.76 -22.26
CA LEU A 583 -22.90 -33.79 -22.22
C LEU A 583 -23.44 -32.95 -23.37
N VAL A 584 -24.19 -33.61 -24.29
CA VAL A 584 -24.76 -32.97 -25.47
C VAL A 584 -26.28 -32.98 -25.37
N GLY A 585 -26.91 -31.83 -25.54
CA GLY A 585 -28.37 -31.72 -25.52
C GLY A 585 -28.84 -30.26 -25.55
N PRO A 586 -30.11 -30.03 -25.72
CA PRO A 586 -30.67 -28.65 -25.71
C PRO A 586 -30.40 -27.89 -24.40
N VAL A 587 -30.36 -28.61 -23.28
CA VAL A 587 -30.07 -28.10 -21.96
C VAL A 587 -29.31 -29.18 -21.18
N PRO A 588 -27.98 -29.36 -21.38
CA PRO A 588 -27.24 -30.39 -20.70
C PRO A 588 -27.00 -30.06 -19.23
N TYR A 589 -27.09 -31.06 -18.37
CA TYR A 589 -26.92 -30.89 -16.93
C TYR A 589 -26.32 -32.12 -16.26
N ILE A 590 -25.79 -31.91 -15.05
CA ILE A 590 -25.37 -32.98 -14.12
C ILE A 590 -26.18 -32.81 -12.82
N ASP A 591 -26.89 -33.84 -12.43
CA ASP A 591 -27.68 -33.89 -11.19
C ASP A 591 -26.91 -34.60 -10.08
N PHE A 592 -26.97 -34.01 -8.91
CA PHE A 592 -26.44 -34.58 -7.67
C PHE A 592 -27.61 -34.88 -6.73
N HIS A 593 -27.75 -36.15 -6.33
CA HIS A 593 -28.74 -36.60 -5.38
C HIS A 593 -28.09 -36.84 -4.02
N TYR A 594 -28.42 -35.98 -3.04
CA TYR A 594 -27.93 -36.16 -1.67
C TYR A 594 -28.77 -37.23 -0.94
N ASN A 595 -28.08 -38.18 -0.28
CA ASN A 595 -28.70 -39.22 0.53
C ASN A 595 -29.73 -40.07 -0.23
N ASN A 596 -29.44 -40.44 -1.51
CA ASN A 596 -30.31 -41.25 -2.38
C ASN A 596 -31.73 -40.67 -2.57
N SER A 597 -31.88 -39.35 -2.57
CA SER A 597 -33.15 -38.70 -2.87
C SER A 597 -33.71 -39.18 -4.21
N THR A 598 -35.01 -39.44 -4.27
CA THR A 598 -35.77 -39.76 -5.47
C THR A 598 -36.35 -38.53 -6.16
N ASP A 599 -36.15 -37.35 -5.60
CA ASP A 599 -36.53 -36.09 -6.24
C ASP A 599 -35.71 -35.86 -7.52
N ASP A 600 -36.15 -34.96 -8.37
CA ASP A 600 -35.50 -34.73 -9.69
C ASP A 600 -34.01 -34.48 -9.52
N TYR A 601 -33.65 -33.58 -8.58
CA TYR A 601 -32.25 -33.35 -8.16
C TYR A 601 -32.16 -32.66 -6.81
N SER A 602 -31.07 -32.90 -6.08
CA SER A 602 -30.73 -32.12 -4.86
C SER A 602 -29.90 -30.86 -5.22
N THR A 603 -29.00 -31.00 -6.17
CA THR A 603 -28.21 -29.90 -6.76
C THR A 603 -27.95 -30.23 -8.22
N ARG A 604 -28.06 -29.24 -9.08
CA ARG A 604 -27.81 -29.37 -10.53
C ARG A 604 -26.77 -28.38 -10.99
N ILE A 605 -25.86 -28.81 -11.83
CA ILE A 605 -25.00 -27.96 -12.66
C ILE A 605 -25.54 -28.05 -14.07
N ILE A 606 -25.97 -26.94 -14.63
CA ILE A 606 -26.68 -26.87 -15.90
C ILE A 606 -26.12 -25.76 -16.81
N SER A 607 -26.02 -26.06 -18.09
CA SER A 607 -25.82 -25.02 -19.12
C SER A 607 -27.15 -24.81 -19.83
N ASP A 608 -27.89 -23.79 -19.41
CA ASP A 608 -29.25 -23.50 -19.88
C ASP A 608 -29.30 -22.45 -20.99
N MET A 609 -28.17 -21.82 -21.27
CA MET A 609 -27.94 -20.98 -22.44
C MET A 609 -26.46 -20.92 -22.80
N ALA A 610 -26.13 -20.43 -23.99
CA ALA A 610 -24.75 -20.27 -24.43
C ALA A 610 -23.94 -19.43 -23.42
N GLU A 611 -22.73 -19.89 -23.12
CA GLU A 611 -21.75 -19.24 -22.21
C GLU A 611 -22.20 -19.09 -20.76
N ARG A 612 -23.28 -19.77 -20.33
CA ARG A 612 -23.71 -19.75 -18.93
C ARG A 612 -23.66 -21.15 -18.30
N LEU A 613 -22.97 -21.24 -17.16
CA LEU A 613 -23.02 -22.38 -16.28
C LEU A 613 -23.71 -21.96 -14.96
N LEU A 614 -24.83 -22.58 -14.64
CA LEU A 614 -25.60 -22.32 -13.44
C LEU A 614 -25.48 -23.47 -12.44
N CYS A 615 -25.20 -23.20 -11.21
CA CYS A 615 -25.35 -24.12 -10.09
C CYS A 615 -26.62 -23.77 -9.30
N THR A 616 -27.55 -24.70 -9.16
CA THR A 616 -28.85 -24.46 -8.54
C THR A 616 -28.84 -24.41 -7.00
N SER A 617 -27.67 -24.64 -6.39
CA SER A 617 -27.45 -24.54 -4.95
C SER A 617 -26.23 -23.63 -4.66
N TYR A 618 -25.72 -23.68 -3.42
CA TYR A 618 -24.56 -22.86 -3.04
C TYR A 618 -23.30 -23.37 -3.76
N PHE A 619 -22.55 -22.42 -4.32
CA PHE A 619 -21.20 -22.70 -4.83
C PHE A 619 -20.17 -22.40 -3.73
N TYR A 620 -19.51 -23.42 -3.22
CA TYR A 620 -18.51 -23.29 -2.16
C TYR A 620 -17.10 -23.51 -2.72
N ALA A 621 -16.29 -22.48 -2.75
CA ALA A 621 -14.89 -22.59 -3.15
C ALA A 621 -13.99 -22.57 -1.90
N ASN A 622 -13.29 -23.68 -1.65
CA ASN A 622 -12.40 -23.82 -0.47
C ASN A 622 -11.09 -23.00 -0.58
N LYS A 623 -10.85 -22.33 -1.70
CA LYS A 623 -9.69 -21.45 -1.91
C LYS A 623 -10.14 -20.18 -2.62
N SER A 624 -9.76 -19.98 -3.86
CA SER A 624 -10.02 -18.75 -4.58
C SER A 624 -10.97 -18.98 -5.76
N ILE A 625 -11.79 -17.98 -6.05
CA ILE A 625 -12.54 -17.90 -7.30
C ILE A 625 -11.82 -16.87 -8.17
N TYR A 626 -11.33 -17.32 -9.34
CA TYR A 626 -10.72 -16.46 -10.34
C TYR A 626 -11.70 -16.21 -11.47
N THR A 627 -11.86 -14.96 -11.86
CA THR A 627 -12.60 -14.59 -13.06
C THR A 627 -11.65 -13.90 -14.03
N TYR A 628 -11.79 -14.18 -15.32
CA TYR A 628 -11.06 -13.49 -16.38
C TYR A 628 -11.75 -12.20 -16.82
N GLY A 629 -12.95 -11.95 -16.32
CA GLY A 629 -13.69 -10.72 -16.56
C GLY A 629 -13.41 -9.67 -15.48
N ASP A 630 -13.85 -8.45 -15.73
CA ASP A 630 -13.60 -7.28 -14.89
C ASP A 630 -14.52 -7.19 -13.68
N TYR A 631 -15.44 -8.14 -13.52
CA TYR A 631 -16.51 -8.05 -12.54
C TYR A 631 -16.86 -9.40 -11.89
N VAL A 632 -17.00 -9.39 -10.57
CA VAL A 632 -17.64 -10.45 -9.78
C VAL A 632 -18.85 -9.84 -9.10
N GLY A 633 -20.05 -10.20 -9.53
CA GLY A 633 -21.31 -9.69 -8.99
C GLY A 633 -22.09 -10.74 -8.23
N ILE A 634 -22.76 -10.34 -7.16
CA ILE A 634 -23.82 -11.10 -6.52
C ILE A 634 -25.14 -10.44 -6.93
N ASN A 635 -25.85 -11.10 -7.84
CA ASN A 635 -27.12 -10.62 -8.32
C ASN A 635 -28.23 -11.43 -7.63
N ARG A 636 -29.19 -10.78 -7.05
CA ARG A 636 -30.38 -11.45 -6.52
C ARG A 636 -31.42 -11.45 -7.63
N ASP A 637 -31.87 -12.63 -8.05
CA ASP A 637 -32.80 -12.74 -9.15
C ASP A 637 -34.02 -11.84 -8.94
N THR A 638 -34.57 -11.26 -10.01
CA THR A 638 -35.81 -10.46 -10.06
C THR A 638 -35.89 -9.17 -9.25
N SER A 639 -34.87 -8.75 -8.51
CA SER A 639 -34.88 -7.48 -7.80
C SER A 639 -33.77 -6.53 -8.32
N THR A 640 -34.08 -5.25 -8.23
CA THR A 640 -33.26 -4.13 -8.72
C THR A 640 -31.96 -3.89 -7.91
N TYR A 641 -31.52 -4.82 -7.09
CA TYR A 641 -30.37 -4.61 -6.20
C TYR A 641 -29.42 -5.80 -6.16
N GLY A 642 -28.21 -5.56 -6.59
CA GLY A 642 -27.08 -6.50 -6.49
C GLY A 642 -25.89 -5.88 -5.80
N ALA A 643 -24.90 -6.70 -5.46
CA ALA A 643 -23.61 -6.25 -4.95
C ALA A 643 -22.49 -6.85 -5.80
N GLY A 644 -21.43 -6.12 -6.02
CA GLY A 644 -20.33 -6.63 -6.80
C GLY A 644 -18.99 -5.99 -6.45
N ILE A 645 -17.94 -6.65 -6.88
CA ILE A 645 -16.57 -6.17 -6.80
C ILE A 645 -16.10 -5.98 -8.24
N TYR A 646 -15.66 -4.77 -8.56
CA TYR A 646 -15.09 -4.42 -9.86
C TYR A 646 -13.64 -3.99 -9.72
N SER A 647 -12.80 -4.38 -10.67
CA SER A 647 -11.44 -3.88 -10.80
C SER A 647 -11.14 -3.65 -12.28
N ASP A 648 -10.66 -2.48 -12.63
CA ASP A 648 -10.21 -2.15 -13.98
C ASP A 648 -8.78 -2.61 -14.27
N ARG A 649 -8.17 -3.34 -13.32
CA ARG A 649 -6.78 -3.85 -13.37
C ARG A 649 -5.68 -2.79 -13.41
N SER A 650 -6.01 -1.51 -13.60
CA SER A 650 -5.00 -0.45 -13.78
C SER A 650 -5.05 0.65 -12.73
N SER A 651 -6.24 1.02 -12.25
CA SER A 651 -6.45 2.24 -11.47
C SER A 651 -7.04 2.00 -10.08
N TYR A 652 -8.06 1.18 -9.95
CA TYR A 652 -8.75 0.95 -8.68
C TYR A 652 -9.55 -0.36 -8.63
N ALA A 653 -9.85 -0.81 -7.41
CA ALA A 653 -10.90 -1.79 -7.11
C ALA A 653 -12.08 -1.09 -6.43
N ALA A 654 -13.29 -1.48 -6.76
CA ALA A 654 -14.49 -0.86 -6.19
C ALA A 654 -15.55 -1.88 -5.77
N PHE A 655 -16.26 -1.58 -4.70
CA PHE A 655 -17.45 -2.29 -4.27
C PHE A 655 -18.68 -1.55 -4.80
N TYR A 656 -19.54 -2.25 -5.51
CA TYR A 656 -20.75 -1.72 -6.10
C TYR A 656 -21.99 -2.31 -5.46
N LEU A 657 -23.04 -1.50 -5.35
CA LEU A 657 -24.40 -1.96 -5.14
C LEU A 657 -25.25 -1.52 -6.33
N ASP A 658 -26.11 -2.41 -6.81
CA ASP A 658 -27.10 -2.08 -7.80
C ASP A 658 -28.26 -1.32 -7.14
N GLY A 659 -28.71 -0.26 -7.77
CA GLY A 659 -29.80 0.59 -7.32
C GLY A 659 -30.78 0.86 -8.45
N ALA A 660 -31.92 1.46 -8.14
CA ALA A 660 -32.99 1.74 -9.11
C ALA A 660 -32.56 2.54 -10.35
N SER A 661 -31.39 3.19 -10.34
CA SER A 661 -30.79 3.96 -11.43
C SER A 661 -29.52 3.32 -12.02
N GLY A 662 -29.24 2.05 -11.71
CA GLY A 662 -28.03 1.31 -12.13
C GLY A 662 -26.96 1.17 -11.05
N TRP A 663 -25.86 0.54 -11.39
CA TRP A 663 -24.75 0.23 -10.48
C TRP A 663 -24.06 1.48 -9.94
N VAL A 664 -23.97 1.58 -8.62
CA VAL A 664 -23.32 2.70 -7.94
C VAL A 664 -22.15 2.19 -7.11
N SER A 665 -20.97 2.72 -7.35
CA SER A 665 -19.82 2.38 -6.52
C SER A 665 -19.96 2.97 -5.11
N MET A 666 -19.84 2.11 -4.11
CA MET A 666 -19.86 2.51 -2.70
C MET A 666 -18.46 2.90 -2.18
N LEU A 667 -17.47 2.16 -2.59
CA LEU A 667 -16.09 2.32 -2.21
C LEU A 667 -15.19 2.04 -3.40
N LYS A 668 -14.28 2.95 -3.71
CA LYS A 668 -13.18 2.73 -4.66
C LYS A 668 -11.86 2.73 -3.90
N LEU A 669 -11.06 1.71 -4.12
CA LEU A 669 -9.72 1.56 -3.54
C LEU A 669 -8.70 1.86 -4.64
N PHE A 670 -8.02 2.99 -4.55
CA PHE A 670 -6.88 3.32 -5.39
C PHE A 670 -5.58 2.92 -4.69
N ALA A 671 -4.50 2.82 -5.40
CA ALA A 671 -3.20 2.48 -4.82
C ALA A 671 -2.75 3.46 -3.71
N SER A 672 -3.23 4.70 -3.74
CA SER A 672 -2.85 5.77 -2.81
C SER A 672 -3.96 6.23 -1.86
N TYR A 673 -5.22 5.91 -2.12
CA TYR A 673 -6.36 6.33 -1.28
C TYR A 673 -7.62 5.50 -1.51
N ALA A 674 -8.59 5.62 -0.61
CA ALA A 674 -9.94 5.06 -0.76
C ALA A 674 -10.97 6.19 -0.92
N GLN A 675 -11.88 6.05 -1.88
CA GLN A 675 -12.96 6.99 -2.12
C GLN A 675 -14.31 6.34 -1.78
N PHE A 676 -15.07 6.97 -0.89
CA PHE A 676 -16.43 6.60 -0.56
C PHE A 676 -17.40 7.51 -1.32
N ASN A 677 -18.26 6.93 -2.14
CA ASN A 677 -19.24 7.67 -2.93
C ASN A 677 -20.60 7.84 -2.24
N LYS A 678 -20.74 7.29 -1.05
CA LYS A 678 -21.90 7.43 -0.16
C LYS A 678 -21.44 7.77 1.25
N ALA A 679 -22.37 8.18 2.12
CA ALA A 679 -22.05 8.49 3.51
C ALA A 679 -21.43 7.28 4.24
N LEU A 680 -20.27 7.51 4.87
CA LEU A 680 -19.60 6.52 5.70
C LEU A 680 -20.13 6.62 7.13
N ARG A 681 -20.77 5.57 7.63
CA ARG A 681 -21.05 5.39 9.06
C ARG A 681 -19.97 4.52 9.68
N VAL A 682 -19.26 5.02 10.66
CA VAL A 682 -18.23 4.29 11.40
C VAL A 682 -18.76 4.01 12.79
N GLU A 683 -18.87 2.73 13.17
CA GLU A 683 -19.20 2.28 14.53
C GLU A 683 -17.88 1.93 15.23
N GLY A 684 -17.32 2.90 15.96
CA GLY A 684 -16.04 2.80 16.66
C GLY A 684 -15.13 3.99 16.43
N ASP A 685 -13.92 3.94 16.97
CA ASP A 685 -12.96 5.02 16.85
C ASP A 685 -12.36 5.08 15.46
N LEU A 686 -12.54 6.21 14.78
CA LEU A 686 -11.84 6.53 13.54
C LEU A 686 -10.45 7.04 13.92
N MET A 687 -9.45 6.19 13.82
CA MET A 687 -8.05 6.59 14.02
C MET A 687 -7.45 7.02 12.66
N PRO A 688 -7.42 8.30 12.30
CA PRO A 688 -6.77 8.72 11.07
C PRO A 688 -5.25 8.67 11.27
N MET A 689 -4.62 7.68 10.71
CA MET A 689 -3.15 7.64 10.63
C MET A 689 -2.57 8.66 9.63
N SER A 690 -3.42 9.31 8.85
CA SER A 690 -3.08 10.39 7.93
C SER A 690 -4.34 11.17 7.56
N ARG A 691 -4.17 12.34 6.95
CA ARG A 691 -5.26 13.26 6.62
C ARG A 691 -6.37 12.59 5.81
N ILE A 692 -7.61 12.73 6.26
CA ILE A 692 -8.77 12.43 5.43
C ILE A 692 -8.84 13.49 4.33
N TYR A 693 -8.46 13.13 3.11
CA TYR A 693 -8.60 14.00 1.95
C TYR A 693 -10.01 13.86 1.37
N GLY A 694 -10.78 14.88 1.50
CA GLY A 694 -12.06 15.05 0.85
C GLY A 694 -12.52 16.50 1.05
N ASN A 695 -13.22 17.09 0.07
CA ASN A 695 -13.80 18.43 0.21
C ASN A 695 -14.86 18.53 1.33
N ALA A 696 -15.07 17.45 2.08
CA ALA A 696 -16.12 17.30 3.07
C ALA A 696 -15.68 17.59 4.52
N ILE A 697 -14.42 17.41 4.87
CA ILE A 697 -13.94 17.57 6.25
C ILE A 697 -12.66 18.39 6.29
N ARG A 698 -12.61 19.39 7.19
CA ARG A 698 -11.42 20.16 7.52
C ARG A 698 -11.33 20.30 9.02
N SER A 699 -10.14 20.28 9.55
CA SER A 699 -9.92 20.53 10.97
C SER A 699 -8.59 21.25 11.17
N GLY A 700 -8.43 21.88 12.28
CA GLY A 700 -7.19 22.56 12.61
C GLY A 700 -7.20 23.18 14.00
N GLN A 701 -6.14 23.85 14.30
CA GLN A 701 -5.94 24.57 15.55
C GLN A 701 -5.56 26.00 15.25
N VAL A 702 -6.05 26.90 16.05
CA VAL A 702 -5.71 28.32 15.98
C VAL A 702 -5.58 28.87 17.37
N ALA A 703 -4.67 29.82 17.54
CA ALA A 703 -4.53 30.56 18.78
C ALA A 703 -5.19 31.93 18.64
N ILE A 704 -6.10 32.25 19.55
CA ILE A 704 -6.78 33.52 19.60
C ILE A 704 -6.28 34.29 20.83
N MET A 705 -5.64 35.43 20.61
CA MET A 705 -5.29 36.37 21.67
C MET A 705 -6.54 37.12 22.08
N SER A 706 -7.14 36.71 23.16
CA SER A 706 -8.39 37.29 23.64
C SER A 706 -8.18 38.69 24.23
N ILE A 707 -9.18 39.54 24.08
CA ILE A 707 -9.27 40.82 24.80
C ILE A 707 -10.15 40.60 26.04
N ALA A 708 -9.67 40.98 27.22
CA ALA A 708 -10.38 40.74 28.45
C ALA A 708 -11.80 41.34 28.43
N ASN A 709 -12.78 40.51 28.81
CA ASN A 709 -14.20 40.90 28.89
C ASN A 709 -14.81 41.40 27.55
N LYS A 710 -14.28 40.93 26.41
CA LYS A 710 -14.80 41.23 25.08
C LYS A 710 -14.82 39.99 24.20
N TYR A 711 -15.70 40.01 23.21
CA TYR A 711 -15.64 39.03 22.13
C TYR A 711 -14.43 39.31 21.25
N THR A 712 -13.61 38.33 21.05
CA THR A 712 -12.47 38.39 20.12
C THR A 712 -12.72 37.44 19.00
N SER A 713 -12.59 37.84 17.75
CA SER A 713 -12.79 37.01 16.60
C SER A 713 -11.51 36.80 15.81
N LEU A 714 -11.39 35.67 15.18
CA LEU A 714 -10.34 35.33 14.23
C LEU A 714 -10.92 34.55 13.05
N THR A 715 -10.63 35.01 11.85
CA THR A 715 -11.00 34.28 10.63
C THR A 715 -9.91 33.28 10.29
N VAL A 716 -10.30 32.04 10.15
CA VAL A 716 -9.45 30.93 9.69
C VAL A 716 -9.83 30.60 8.27
N THR A 717 -8.91 30.76 7.35
CA THR A 717 -9.08 30.36 5.94
C THR A 717 -8.74 28.87 5.80
N PHE A 718 -9.58 28.13 5.14
CA PHE A 718 -9.30 26.72 4.87
C PHE A 718 -8.18 26.59 3.84
N PRO A 719 -7.28 25.59 3.95
CA PRO A 719 -6.21 25.38 2.97
C PRO A 719 -6.72 25.19 1.54
N GLU A 720 -7.91 24.64 1.41
CA GLU A 720 -8.63 24.47 0.16
C GLU A 720 -10.12 24.71 0.41
N ALA A 721 -10.81 25.26 -0.56
CA ALA A 721 -12.25 25.49 -0.47
C ALA A 721 -13.04 24.20 -0.28
N MET A 722 -14.02 24.23 0.59
CA MET A 722 -15.00 23.14 0.77
C MET A 722 -16.11 23.24 -0.30
N ALA A 723 -16.79 22.15 -0.56
CA ALA A 723 -17.81 22.10 -1.61
C ALA A 723 -19.00 23.08 -1.36
N LYS A 724 -19.31 23.34 -0.10
CA LYS A 724 -20.30 24.32 0.37
C LYS A 724 -19.94 24.80 1.78
N SER A 725 -20.70 25.72 2.32
CA SER A 725 -20.52 26.15 3.73
C SER A 725 -20.68 24.98 4.69
N PRO A 726 -19.69 24.70 5.53
CA PRO A 726 -19.69 23.53 6.41
C PRO A 726 -20.49 23.76 7.70
N TYR A 727 -20.85 22.66 8.36
CA TYR A 727 -21.12 22.65 9.80
C TYR A 727 -19.79 22.73 10.55
N VAL A 728 -19.70 23.63 11.50
CA VAL A 728 -18.44 23.84 12.23
C VAL A 728 -18.63 23.58 13.72
N GLN A 729 -17.69 22.87 14.29
CA GLN A 729 -17.55 22.71 15.73
C GLN A 729 -16.24 23.36 16.17
N VAL A 730 -16.28 24.09 17.26
CA VAL A 730 -15.11 24.75 17.85
C VAL A 730 -15.03 24.47 19.34
N THR A 731 -13.81 24.26 19.84
CA THR A 731 -13.56 23.95 21.25
C THR A 731 -12.33 24.74 21.71
N ALA A 732 -12.46 25.50 22.78
CA ALA A 732 -11.32 26.19 23.38
C ALA A 732 -10.59 25.25 24.37
N SER A 733 -9.27 25.23 24.27
CA SER A 733 -8.39 24.52 25.19
C SER A 733 -7.54 25.54 25.97
N THR A 734 -7.56 25.44 27.28
CA THR A 734 -6.79 26.34 28.17
C THR A 734 -6.18 25.52 29.30
N THR A 735 -4.95 25.85 29.67
CA THR A 735 -4.27 25.28 30.84
C THR A 735 -4.60 26.01 32.14
N GLU A 736 -5.36 27.11 32.07
CA GLU A 736 -5.74 27.87 33.27
C GLU A 736 -6.90 27.18 33.99
N VAL A 737 -6.72 27.01 35.28
CA VAL A 737 -7.76 26.53 36.20
C VAL A 737 -8.71 27.68 36.55
N GLY A 738 -9.97 27.52 36.22
CA GLY A 738 -11.00 28.52 36.54
C GLY A 738 -11.92 28.85 35.35
N ASN A 739 -12.99 29.56 35.61
CA ASN A 739 -14.05 29.86 34.65
C ASN A 739 -13.71 31.13 33.81
N THR A 740 -12.52 31.16 33.18
CA THR A 740 -12.04 32.31 32.42
C THR A 740 -12.50 32.30 30.95
N VAL A 741 -12.70 31.14 30.35
CA VAL A 741 -13.38 30.99 29.05
C VAL A 741 -14.88 30.98 29.30
N LYS A 742 -15.59 31.99 28.86
CA LYS A 742 -17.04 32.09 28.97
C LYS A 742 -17.79 31.55 27.76
N GLY A 743 -17.13 31.45 26.63
CA GLY A 743 -17.70 30.87 25.44
C GLY A 743 -16.73 30.87 24.27
N VAL A 744 -16.85 29.85 23.46
CA VAL A 744 -16.25 29.79 22.13
C VAL A 744 -17.33 29.30 21.16
N SER A 745 -17.39 29.93 20.03
CA SER A 745 -18.33 29.58 18.95
C SER A 745 -17.75 30.01 17.62
N PHE A 746 -18.48 29.82 16.54
CA PHE A 746 -18.19 30.47 15.28
C PHE A 746 -19.31 31.48 14.94
N ALA A 747 -18.94 32.63 14.39
CA ALA A 747 -19.91 33.64 13.99
C ALA A 747 -20.46 33.40 12.60
N SER A 748 -19.61 32.93 11.70
CA SER A 748 -19.97 32.59 10.30
C SER A 748 -19.00 31.60 9.73
N ALA A 749 -19.47 30.81 8.79
CA ALA A 749 -18.65 29.90 7.99
C ALA A 749 -19.06 29.99 6.53
N SER A 750 -18.10 29.89 5.64
CA SER A 750 -18.27 29.80 4.21
C SER A 750 -17.50 28.58 3.67
N SER A 751 -17.59 28.35 2.39
CA SER A 751 -16.80 27.26 1.77
C SER A 751 -15.28 27.47 1.87
N THR A 752 -14.82 28.68 2.13
CA THR A 752 -13.38 29.02 2.14
C THR A 752 -12.83 29.39 3.51
N GLN A 753 -13.68 29.70 4.47
CA GLN A 753 -13.22 30.18 5.79
C GLN A 753 -14.27 30.04 6.87
N VAL A 754 -13.82 30.07 8.11
CA VAL A 754 -14.67 30.20 9.31
C VAL A 754 -14.20 31.34 10.18
N ASN A 755 -15.14 32.10 10.70
CA ASN A 755 -14.86 33.17 11.68
C ASN A 755 -15.20 32.63 13.08
N ILE A 756 -14.17 32.41 13.88
CA ILE A 756 -14.27 31.90 15.25
C ILE A 756 -14.32 33.05 16.21
N ILE A 757 -15.22 33.00 17.16
CA ILE A 757 -15.32 33.97 18.25
C ILE A 757 -15.04 33.32 19.60
N LEU A 758 -14.28 34.02 20.40
CA LEU A 758 -13.92 33.62 21.76
C LEU A 758 -14.26 34.76 22.74
N TYR A 759 -14.90 34.43 23.84
CA TYR A 759 -15.10 35.36 24.97
C TYR A 759 -14.37 34.84 26.21
N ARG A 760 -13.49 35.69 26.74
CA ARG A 760 -12.76 35.41 27.98
C ARG A 760 -12.82 36.63 28.93
N THR A 761 -12.64 36.33 30.20
CA THR A 761 -12.54 37.36 31.23
C THR A 761 -11.12 37.96 31.35
N ASN A 762 -10.14 37.33 30.76
CA ASN A 762 -8.74 37.75 30.75
C ASN A 762 -8.16 37.82 29.32
N ALA A 763 -7.10 38.57 29.15
CA ALA A 763 -6.41 38.73 27.86
C ALA A 763 -5.26 37.70 27.76
N VAL A 764 -5.52 36.54 27.21
CA VAL A 764 -4.54 35.46 27.07
C VAL A 764 -4.71 34.80 25.72
N ASN A 765 -3.61 34.27 25.21
CA ASN A 765 -3.64 33.46 24.01
C ASN A 765 -4.31 32.11 24.29
N THR A 766 -5.42 31.83 23.64
CA THR A 766 -6.22 30.65 23.86
C THR A 766 -6.22 29.80 22.60
N ARG A 767 -5.83 28.54 22.73
CA ARG A 767 -5.91 27.60 21.66
C ARG A 767 -7.37 27.20 21.40
N VAL A 768 -7.77 27.21 20.14
CA VAL A 768 -9.08 26.76 19.70
C VAL A 768 -8.89 25.69 18.65
N ASP A 769 -9.42 24.53 18.93
CA ASP A 769 -9.52 23.43 17.98
C ASP A 769 -10.84 23.58 17.20
N TRP A 770 -10.80 23.37 15.91
CA TRP A 770 -11.99 23.48 15.07
C TRP A 770 -12.09 22.31 14.11
N LEU A 771 -13.31 21.93 13.82
CA LEU A 771 -13.67 20.89 12.85
C LEU A 771 -14.79 21.43 11.97
N ALA A 772 -14.59 21.39 10.67
CA ALA A 772 -15.54 21.83 9.66
C ALA A 772 -15.92 20.62 8.77
N ILE A 773 -17.19 20.35 8.66
CA ILE A 773 -17.74 19.23 7.91
C ILE A 773 -18.77 19.74 6.92
N CYS A 774 -18.58 19.45 5.64
CA CYS A 774 -19.61 19.65 4.62
C CYS A 774 -20.64 18.51 4.69
N GLY A 775 -21.88 18.84 4.97
CA GLY A 775 -23.01 17.92 4.90
C GLY A 775 -23.53 17.69 3.49
#